data_1009ec61c5ade51aa509793677b6aba4
#
_entry.id   1009ec61c5ade51aa509793677b6aba4
#
_cell.length_a   1.000
_cell.length_b   1.000
_cell.length_c   1.000
_cell.angle_alpha   90.00
_cell.angle_beta   90.00
_cell.angle_gamma   90.00
#
_symmetry.space_group_name_H-M   'P 1'
#
loop_
_entity.id
_entity.type
_entity.pdbx_description
1 polymer ?
#
loop_
_entity_poly.entity_id
_entity_poly.type
_entity_poly.pdbx_seq_one_letter_code
_entity_poly.pdbx_strand_id
1 'polypeptide(L)'
;MSDKFKRTLITAALPYANGGVHIGHLAGVYVPSDIYARYLRLRHRDVLFICGSDEHGVPVTIRARKEGCSVQEVVDRYHKLIKDSFADFGISFDIYSRTTSATHRKVASDFFRTLYDKGEFVEKTNEQYYDEEAHTFLADRYIMGECPHCGNPDAYGDQCERCGKDLSPTELINPRSTVSGAKPVLRETTHWYLPLDKHQQWLEPWIESHPEWRSNVSGQCKSWFDMGLKPRAVSRDLDWGIPVPVEGAEGKVLYVWFDAPIGYISNTKELLPDSWETWWKSPDTRLIHFIGKDNIVFHCIVFPAMLKAEGSYILPDNVPANEFLNLEDNKISTSRNWAVWLHEYLVDFPGKQDVLRYVLTANAPETKDNNFTWADFQARNNNELVAVYGNFVNRALQLTQKYYEGRVPTCGELTETDRATIEEFRGVKTEVERLIEAFRFRDAQKEAMNLARIGNKYLADAEPWKVIKTDPDRVKTILYLSLQLVANLSIAFEPFLPFSSARLREMIAMPSADWERLGSIDLLEPGTQLPKPELLFEKIEDEAIQHQLDKLENIRKENEKANHKANPIRETIDFADFEKLDIRVGTVTACERVPKMKKLLRFEIADGLENRVIVSGIAQHYEPEQLVGKQVCFIANLAPRTFKNGLVSEGMILSALNADGSLSVITPDREVLPGSEVS
;
A
#
# COMPACT_ATOMS: atom_id res chain seq x y z
N MET A 1 29.71 3.12 -10.87
CA MET A 1 29.54 1.88 -11.66
C MET A 1 29.78 2.19 -13.12
N SER A 2 30.48 1.32 -13.85
CA SER A 2 30.91 1.56 -15.22
C SER A 2 29.71 1.69 -16.17
N ASP A 3 29.88 2.49 -17.22
CA ASP A 3 28.93 2.73 -18.32
C ASP A 3 28.64 1.46 -19.18
N LYS A 4 28.28 0.34 -18.52
CA LYS A 4 27.93 -0.90 -19.21
C LYS A 4 26.70 -0.73 -20.10
N PHE A 5 25.75 0.11 -19.69
CA PHE A 5 24.49 0.34 -20.39
C PHE A 5 24.40 1.79 -20.88
N LYS A 6 23.88 1.98 -22.08
CA LYS A 6 23.64 3.31 -22.68
C LYS A 6 22.31 3.92 -22.19
N ARG A 7 21.34 3.06 -21.86
CA ARG A 7 20.00 3.49 -21.46
C ARG A 7 19.41 2.57 -20.39
N THR A 8 18.41 3.07 -19.68
CA THR A 8 17.71 2.30 -18.64
C THR A 8 16.20 2.31 -18.89
N LEU A 9 15.62 1.12 -19.01
CA LEU A 9 14.18 0.90 -19.07
C LEU A 9 13.70 0.51 -17.67
N ILE A 10 12.85 1.33 -17.09
CA ILE A 10 12.24 1.12 -15.78
C ILE A 10 10.78 0.78 -15.98
N THR A 11 10.33 -0.33 -15.40
CA THR A 11 8.93 -0.70 -15.35
C THR A 11 8.45 -0.72 -13.89
N ALA A 12 7.20 -0.32 -13.67
CA ALA A 12 6.50 -0.48 -12.41
C ALA A 12 5.37 -1.51 -12.59
N ALA A 13 5.19 -2.40 -11.62
CA ALA A 13 4.13 -3.41 -11.66
C ALA A 13 2.77 -2.77 -11.97
N LEU A 14 2.04 -3.37 -12.92
CA LEU A 14 0.75 -2.85 -13.36
C LEU A 14 -0.31 -3.02 -12.26
N PRO A 15 -0.98 -1.96 -11.80
CA PRO A 15 -2.07 -2.10 -10.86
C PRO A 15 -3.33 -2.60 -11.56
N TYR A 16 -4.11 -3.44 -10.87
CA TYR A 16 -5.42 -3.86 -11.36
C TYR A 16 -6.42 -2.70 -11.43
N ALA A 17 -7.12 -2.57 -12.57
CA ALA A 17 -8.18 -1.56 -12.77
C ALA A 17 -9.52 -1.99 -12.14
N ASN A 18 -9.52 -2.39 -10.88
CA ASN A 18 -10.71 -2.78 -10.10
C ASN A 18 -10.87 -1.98 -8.79
N GLY A 19 -10.03 -0.99 -8.59
CA GLY A 19 -10.00 -0.11 -7.42
C GLY A 19 -8.97 1.00 -7.58
N GLY A 20 -8.92 1.92 -6.61
CA GLY A 20 -7.86 2.93 -6.55
C GLY A 20 -6.51 2.35 -6.10
N VAL A 21 -5.46 3.15 -6.16
CA VAL A 21 -4.17 2.83 -5.55
C VAL A 21 -4.12 3.37 -4.12
N HIS A 22 -3.43 2.65 -3.25
CA HIS A 22 -3.26 2.99 -1.83
C HIS A 22 -1.79 3.10 -1.45
N ILE A 23 -1.52 3.61 -0.24
CA ILE A 23 -0.16 3.85 0.27
C ILE A 23 0.77 2.62 0.20
N GLY A 24 0.23 1.40 0.33
CA GLY A 24 1.01 0.16 0.18
C GLY A 24 1.55 -0.01 -1.24
N HIS A 25 0.74 0.27 -2.27
CA HIS A 25 1.19 0.29 -3.66
C HIS A 25 2.25 1.37 -3.90
N LEU A 26 2.03 2.58 -3.34
CA LEU A 26 2.96 3.69 -3.49
C LEU A 26 4.32 3.38 -2.87
N ALA A 27 4.36 2.91 -1.62
CA ALA A 27 5.60 2.58 -0.92
C ALA A 27 6.30 1.35 -1.52
N GLY A 28 5.51 0.38 -1.98
CA GLY A 28 6.02 -0.88 -2.53
C GLY A 28 6.63 -0.73 -3.92
N VAL A 29 6.04 0.10 -4.77
CA VAL A 29 6.36 0.12 -6.21
C VAL A 29 6.58 1.52 -6.75
N TYR A 30 5.59 2.43 -6.64
CA TYR A 30 5.55 3.63 -7.49
C TYR A 30 6.46 4.75 -7.00
N VAL A 31 6.57 4.98 -5.69
CA VAL A 31 7.49 5.99 -5.14
C VAL A 31 8.96 5.57 -5.36
N PRO A 32 9.41 4.34 -5.04
CA PRO A 32 10.80 3.96 -5.28
C PRO A 32 11.18 3.95 -6.76
N SER A 33 10.30 3.53 -7.67
CA SER A 33 10.58 3.56 -9.10
C SER A 33 10.68 5.00 -9.65
N ASP A 34 9.83 5.91 -9.18
CA ASP A 34 9.87 7.32 -9.55
C ASP A 34 11.13 8.02 -9.02
N ILE A 35 11.54 7.74 -7.77
CA ILE A 35 12.79 8.24 -7.22
C ILE A 35 13.97 7.83 -8.12
N TYR A 36 14.03 6.57 -8.53
CA TYR A 36 15.11 6.07 -9.36
C TYR A 36 15.09 6.69 -10.77
N ALA A 37 13.92 6.80 -11.38
CA ALA A 37 13.76 7.44 -12.70
C ALA A 37 14.20 8.92 -12.66
N ARG A 38 13.75 9.68 -11.67
CA ARG A 38 14.14 11.09 -11.48
C ARG A 38 15.63 11.26 -11.26
N TYR A 39 16.21 10.44 -10.39
CA TYR A 39 17.66 10.44 -10.14
C TYR A 39 18.47 10.23 -11.43
N LEU A 40 18.12 9.21 -12.23
CA LEU A 40 18.81 8.95 -13.48
C LEU A 40 18.65 10.09 -14.50
N ARG A 41 17.46 10.68 -14.62
CA ARG A 41 17.21 11.84 -15.49
C ARG A 41 18.03 13.05 -15.07
N LEU A 42 18.14 13.33 -13.76
CA LEU A 42 19.00 14.40 -13.23
C LEU A 42 20.48 14.16 -13.51
N ARG A 43 20.89 12.92 -13.73
CA ARG A 43 22.22 12.53 -14.18
C ARG A 43 22.36 12.47 -15.68
N HIS A 44 21.43 13.06 -16.43
CA HIS A 44 21.41 13.09 -17.89
C HIS A 44 21.52 11.70 -18.54
N ARG A 45 21.03 10.65 -17.86
CA ARG A 45 20.94 9.30 -18.42
C ARG A 45 19.73 9.17 -19.33
N ASP A 46 19.86 8.35 -20.39
CA ASP A 46 18.74 7.99 -21.24
C ASP A 46 17.82 6.99 -20.50
N VAL A 47 16.62 7.44 -20.11
CA VAL A 47 15.69 6.72 -19.24
C VAL A 47 14.31 6.70 -19.83
N LEU A 48 13.70 5.53 -19.81
CA LEU A 48 12.28 5.34 -20.09
C LEU A 48 11.61 4.71 -18.87
N PHE A 49 10.59 5.38 -18.34
CA PHE A 49 9.83 4.94 -17.17
C PHE A 49 8.38 4.68 -17.55
N ILE A 50 7.98 3.42 -17.55
CA ILE A 50 6.69 2.97 -18.08
C ILE A 50 5.85 2.23 -17.05
N CYS A 51 4.53 2.41 -17.17
CA CYS A 51 3.52 1.67 -16.44
C CYS A 51 2.20 1.65 -17.24
N GLY A 52 1.21 0.99 -16.70
CA GLY A 52 -0.16 0.96 -17.21
C GLY A 52 -1.07 0.22 -16.25
N SER A 53 -2.37 0.15 -16.52
CA SER A 53 -3.31 -0.66 -15.75
C SER A 53 -3.43 -2.07 -16.33
N ASP A 54 -3.48 -3.05 -15.41
CA ASP A 54 -3.92 -4.40 -15.71
C ASP A 54 -5.45 -4.44 -15.66
N GLU A 55 -6.07 -4.74 -16.79
CA GLU A 55 -7.52 -4.64 -17.00
C GLU A 55 -8.18 -5.97 -17.32
N HIS A 56 -7.42 -7.06 -17.32
CA HIS A 56 -7.92 -8.40 -17.57
C HIS A 56 -8.03 -9.23 -16.29
N GLY A 57 -8.72 -10.37 -16.39
CA GLY A 57 -8.84 -11.33 -15.30
C GLY A 57 -10.10 -11.18 -14.44
N VAL A 58 -10.30 -12.19 -13.61
CA VAL A 58 -11.50 -12.42 -12.79
C VAL A 58 -11.81 -11.27 -11.79
N PRO A 59 -10.84 -10.63 -11.12
CA PRO A 59 -11.14 -9.56 -10.15
C PRO A 59 -11.93 -8.39 -10.74
N VAL A 60 -11.69 -8.04 -12.00
CA VAL A 60 -12.39 -6.94 -12.70
C VAL A 60 -13.83 -7.34 -13.02
N THR A 61 -14.05 -8.56 -13.48
CA THR A 61 -15.39 -9.07 -13.81
C THR A 61 -16.25 -9.23 -12.57
N ILE A 62 -15.68 -9.68 -11.44
CA ILE A 62 -16.37 -9.71 -10.14
C ILE A 62 -16.80 -8.29 -9.73
N ARG A 63 -15.92 -7.31 -9.91
CA ARG A 63 -16.22 -5.92 -9.58
C ARG A 63 -17.38 -5.38 -10.43
N ALA A 64 -17.37 -5.64 -11.73
CA ALA A 64 -18.41 -5.22 -12.64
C ALA A 64 -19.79 -5.82 -12.24
N ARG A 65 -19.83 -7.10 -11.91
CA ARG A 65 -21.04 -7.76 -11.42
C ARG A 65 -21.55 -7.15 -10.11
N LYS A 66 -20.66 -6.91 -9.16
CA LYS A 66 -21.02 -6.29 -7.87
C LYS A 66 -21.60 -4.88 -8.04
N GLU A 67 -21.11 -4.13 -9.02
CA GLU A 67 -21.57 -2.77 -9.31
C GLU A 67 -22.71 -2.69 -10.33
N GLY A 68 -23.10 -3.80 -10.94
CA GLY A 68 -24.20 -3.86 -11.93
C GLY A 68 -23.90 -3.09 -13.22
N CYS A 69 -22.62 -3.01 -13.62
CA CYS A 69 -22.19 -2.33 -14.85
C CYS A 69 -21.33 -3.24 -15.73
N SER A 70 -21.00 -2.79 -16.94
CA SER A 70 -20.13 -3.55 -17.84
C SER A 70 -18.68 -3.57 -17.34
N VAL A 71 -17.92 -4.59 -17.73
CA VAL A 71 -16.48 -4.69 -17.40
C VAL A 71 -15.70 -3.52 -17.98
N GLN A 72 -16.07 -3.07 -19.19
CA GLN A 72 -15.44 -1.93 -19.84
C GLN A 72 -15.63 -0.63 -19.03
N GLU A 73 -16.83 -0.37 -18.51
CA GLU A 73 -17.07 0.81 -17.65
C GLU A 73 -16.25 0.78 -16.37
N VAL A 74 -16.04 -0.39 -15.76
CA VAL A 74 -15.19 -0.56 -14.58
C VAL A 74 -13.76 -0.19 -14.91
N VAL A 75 -13.17 -0.81 -15.94
CA VAL A 75 -11.76 -0.58 -16.27
C VAL A 75 -11.51 0.85 -16.74
N ASP A 76 -12.41 1.46 -17.51
CA ASP A 76 -12.28 2.85 -17.95
C ASP A 76 -12.27 3.83 -16.77
N ARG A 77 -13.16 3.61 -15.81
CA ARG A 77 -13.25 4.45 -14.61
C ARG A 77 -11.99 4.32 -13.73
N TYR A 78 -11.56 3.09 -13.43
CA TYR A 78 -10.41 2.90 -12.56
C TYR A 78 -9.09 3.20 -13.25
N HIS A 79 -8.95 2.93 -14.54
CA HIS A 79 -7.80 3.40 -15.31
C HIS A 79 -7.64 4.92 -15.19
N LYS A 80 -8.74 5.68 -15.44
CA LYS A 80 -8.72 7.14 -15.32
C LYS A 80 -8.40 7.58 -13.90
N LEU A 81 -9.03 7.01 -12.89
CA LEU A 81 -8.81 7.36 -11.49
C LEU A 81 -7.34 7.16 -11.08
N ILE A 82 -6.76 6.01 -11.44
CA ILE A 82 -5.38 5.67 -11.11
C ILE A 82 -4.40 6.59 -11.85
N LYS A 83 -4.61 6.78 -13.16
CA LYS A 83 -3.77 7.64 -14.00
C LYS A 83 -3.73 9.07 -13.50
N ASP A 84 -4.89 9.66 -13.23
CA ASP A 84 -5.01 11.02 -12.73
C ASP A 84 -4.38 11.14 -11.33
N SER A 85 -4.64 10.18 -10.43
CA SER A 85 -4.03 10.16 -9.09
C SER A 85 -2.51 10.09 -9.12
N PHE A 86 -1.92 9.30 -10.02
CA PHE A 86 -0.47 9.26 -10.19
C PHE A 86 0.09 10.58 -10.72
N ALA A 87 -0.59 11.20 -11.70
CA ALA A 87 -0.18 12.50 -12.24
C ALA A 87 -0.22 13.59 -11.15
N ASP A 88 -1.31 13.66 -10.37
CA ASP A 88 -1.49 14.63 -9.29
C ASP A 88 -0.50 14.39 -8.12
N PHE A 89 -0.10 13.14 -7.90
CA PHE A 89 0.93 12.77 -6.92
C PHE A 89 2.36 12.96 -7.42
N GLY A 90 2.52 13.28 -8.71
CA GLY A 90 3.81 13.56 -9.33
C GLY A 90 4.63 12.31 -9.65
N ILE A 91 4.01 11.16 -9.94
CA ILE A 91 4.74 10.01 -10.51
C ILE A 91 5.02 10.31 -11.98
N SER A 92 6.28 10.29 -12.36
CA SER A 92 6.78 10.83 -13.64
C SER A 92 6.89 9.79 -14.75
N PHE A 93 5.85 8.96 -14.95
CA PHE A 93 5.82 8.02 -16.06
C PHE A 93 5.94 8.74 -17.43
N ASP A 94 6.73 8.17 -18.35
CA ASP A 94 6.74 8.61 -19.75
C ASP A 94 5.47 8.15 -20.47
N ILE A 95 4.91 7.01 -20.06
CA ILE A 95 3.58 6.54 -20.47
C ILE A 95 2.91 5.76 -19.34
N TYR A 96 1.62 6.01 -19.15
CA TYR A 96 0.71 5.18 -18.37
C TYR A 96 -0.41 4.70 -19.32
N SER A 97 -0.27 3.47 -19.85
CA SER A 97 -1.21 2.88 -20.79
C SER A 97 -2.10 1.81 -20.13
N ARG A 98 -2.60 0.83 -20.87
CA ARG A 98 -3.56 -0.18 -20.40
C ARG A 98 -3.52 -1.46 -21.21
N THR A 99 -3.86 -2.60 -20.61
CA THR A 99 -3.86 -3.91 -21.28
C THR A 99 -5.07 -4.11 -22.23
N THR A 100 -6.12 -3.30 -22.14
CA THR A 100 -7.22 -3.30 -23.13
C THR A 100 -6.92 -2.47 -24.39
N SER A 101 -5.74 -1.84 -24.50
CA SER A 101 -5.39 -1.08 -25.71
C SER A 101 -5.28 -1.97 -26.96
N ALA A 102 -5.56 -1.38 -28.12
CA ALA A 102 -5.44 -2.10 -29.40
C ALA A 102 -3.98 -2.55 -29.66
N THR A 103 -3.01 -1.73 -29.26
CA THR A 103 -1.59 -2.06 -29.34
C THR A 103 -1.25 -3.27 -28.50
N HIS A 104 -1.72 -3.32 -27.26
CA HIS A 104 -1.47 -4.44 -26.36
C HIS A 104 -2.11 -5.73 -26.91
N ARG A 105 -3.36 -5.69 -27.33
CA ARG A 105 -4.04 -6.86 -27.93
C ARG A 105 -3.23 -7.45 -29.08
N LYS A 106 -2.71 -6.59 -29.96
CA LYS A 106 -1.88 -7.04 -31.08
C LYS A 106 -0.56 -7.66 -30.59
N VAL A 107 0.16 -6.97 -29.71
CA VAL A 107 1.47 -7.41 -29.22
C VAL A 107 1.38 -8.73 -28.46
N ALA A 108 0.39 -8.87 -27.56
CA ALA A 108 0.19 -10.11 -26.80
C ALA A 108 -0.24 -11.28 -27.70
N SER A 109 -1.12 -11.03 -28.69
CA SER A 109 -1.47 -12.06 -29.68
C SER A 109 -0.29 -12.49 -30.55
N ASP A 110 0.53 -11.55 -31.01
CA ASP A 110 1.72 -11.84 -31.81
C ASP A 110 2.78 -12.58 -30.96
N PHE A 111 2.94 -12.22 -29.70
CA PHE A 111 3.85 -12.89 -28.77
C PHE A 111 3.43 -14.36 -28.51
N PHE A 112 2.13 -14.57 -28.26
CA PHE A 112 1.59 -15.93 -28.10
C PHE A 112 1.81 -16.77 -29.36
N ARG A 113 1.49 -16.25 -30.55
CA ARG A 113 1.70 -16.96 -31.83
C ARG A 113 3.16 -17.32 -32.04
N THR A 114 4.09 -16.41 -31.75
CA THR A 114 5.52 -16.67 -31.87
C THR A 114 5.95 -17.86 -31.03
N LEU A 115 5.48 -17.97 -29.79
CA LEU A 115 5.77 -19.11 -28.92
C LEU A 115 5.08 -20.38 -29.39
N TYR A 116 3.83 -20.28 -29.85
CA TYR A 116 3.07 -21.39 -30.39
C TYR A 116 3.74 -21.99 -31.64
N ASP A 117 4.13 -21.16 -32.58
CA ASP A 117 4.78 -21.56 -33.85
C ASP A 117 6.17 -22.18 -33.60
N LYS A 118 6.84 -21.76 -32.53
CA LYS A 118 8.12 -22.37 -32.07
C LYS A 118 7.93 -23.69 -31.31
N GLY A 119 6.70 -24.10 -30.99
CA GLY A 119 6.41 -25.31 -30.22
C GLY A 119 6.79 -25.19 -28.73
N GLU A 120 6.81 -23.98 -28.19
CA GLU A 120 7.15 -23.72 -26.79
C GLU A 120 6.01 -24.05 -25.81
N PHE A 121 4.80 -24.34 -26.30
CA PHE A 121 3.67 -24.72 -25.47
C PHE A 121 3.41 -26.23 -25.51
N VAL A 122 2.83 -26.72 -24.42
CA VAL A 122 2.27 -28.07 -24.31
C VAL A 122 0.77 -27.96 -24.12
N GLU A 123 0.02 -28.65 -24.97
CA GLU A 123 -1.45 -28.75 -24.80
C GLU A 123 -1.79 -29.84 -23.78
N LYS A 124 -2.71 -29.53 -22.85
CA LYS A 124 -3.22 -30.49 -21.87
C LYS A 124 -4.70 -30.36 -21.72
N THR A 125 -5.40 -31.47 -21.79
CA THR A 125 -6.81 -31.59 -21.44
C THR A 125 -6.92 -32.00 -19.98
N ASN A 126 -7.65 -31.22 -19.19
CA ASN A 126 -7.89 -31.50 -17.78
C ASN A 126 -9.36 -31.25 -17.46
N GLU A 127 -9.84 -31.91 -16.42
CA GLU A 127 -11.15 -31.59 -15.84
C GLU A 127 -11.08 -30.31 -15.02
N GLN A 128 -12.02 -29.40 -15.25
CA GLN A 128 -12.21 -28.18 -14.46
C GLN A 128 -13.68 -28.05 -14.05
N TYR A 129 -13.91 -27.32 -12.96
CA TYR A 129 -15.25 -27.05 -12.49
C TYR A 129 -16.01 -26.13 -13.45
N TYR A 130 -17.24 -26.51 -13.75
CA TYR A 130 -18.19 -25.81 -14.62
C TYR A 130 -19.49 -25.54 -13.86
N ASP A 131 -19.98 -24.33 -13.95
CA ASP A 131 -21.28 -23.93 -13.42
C ASP A 131 -22.36 -24.11 -14.50
N GLU A 132 -23.27 -25.04 -14.30
CA GLU A 132 -24.33 -25.33 -15.26
C GLU A 132 -25.42 -24.26 -15.28
N GLU A 133 -25.63 -23.53 -14.18
CA GLU A 133 -26.59 -22.43 -14.10
C GLU A 133 -26.06 -21.16 -14.77
N ALA A 134 -24.80 -20.84 -14.53
CA ALA A 134 -24.13 -19.67 -15.12
C ALA A 134 -23.50 -19.94 -16.49
N HIS A 135 -23.53 -21.20 -16.97
CA HIS A 135 -22.92 -21.63 -18.23
C HIS A 135 -21.46 -21.22 -18.42
N THR A 136 -20.67 -21.29 -17.36
CA THR A 136 -19.24 -20.85 -17.37
C THR A 136 -18.33 -21.80 -16.60
N PHE A 137 -17.09 -21.91 -17.05
CA PHE A 137 -16.03 -22.54 -16.24
C PHE A 137 -15.70 -21.68 -15.03
N LEU A 138 -15.38 -22.33 -13.91
CA LEU A 138 -15.08 -21.68 -12.64
C LEU A 138 -13.57 -21.66 -12.43
N ALA A 139 -12.91 -20.67 -13.04
CA ALA A 139 -11.48 -20.43 -12.84
C ALA A 139 -11.24 -19.56 -11.61
N ASP A 140 -10.15 -19.84 -10.91
CA ASP A 140 -9.58 -18.95 -9.87
C ASP A 140 -10.63 -18.54 -8.80
N ARG A 141 -11.04 -17.27 -8.78
CA ARG A 141 -11.97 -16.72 -7.78
C ARG A 141 -13.46 -16.90 -8.12
N TYR A 142 -13.77 -17.54 -9.20
CA TYR A 142 -15.15 -17.95 -9.50
C TYR A 142 -15.60 -19.18 -8.72
N ILE A 143 -14.65 -19.88 -8.05
CA ILE A 143 -14.95 -21.01 -7.19
C ILE A 143 -14.43 -20.79 -5.79
N MET A 144 -15.17 -21.25 -4.82
CA MET A 144 -14.87 -21.14 -3.40
C MET A 144 -15.20 -22.46 -2.71
N GLY A 145 -14.46 -22.78 -1.66
CA GLY A 145 -14.69 -23.99 -0.87
C GLY A 145 -13.85 -23.99 0.40
N GLU A 146 -13.85 -25.11 1.11
CA GLU A 146 -13.02 -25.26 2.31
C GLU A 146 -11.57 -25.56 1.91
N CYS A 147 -10.62 -24.84 2.53
CA CYS A 147 -9.19 -25.03 2.31
C CYS A 147 -8.72 -26.36 2.92
N PRO A 148 -8.11 -27.27 2.14
CA PRO A 148 -7.63 -28.56 2.65
C PRO A 148 -6.47 -28.42 3.66
N HIS A 149 -5.81 -27.26 3.73
CA HIS A 149 -4.66 -27.04 4.60
C HIS A 149 -5.01 -26.43 5.96
N CYS A 150 -5.99 -25.51 6.02
CA CYS A 150 -6.29 -24.77 7.25
C CYS A 150 -7.77 -24.77 7.66
N GLY A 151 -8.67 -25.47 6.90
CA GLY A 151 -10.10 -25.54 7.18
C GLY A 151 -10.82 -24.19 7.00
N ASN A 152 -10.27 -23.24 6.27
CA ASN A 152 -10.98 -22.01 5.93
C ASN A 152 -12.16 -22.34 5.02
N PRO A 153 -13.44 -22.11 5.41
CA PRO A 153 -14.60 -22.51 4.62
C PRO A 153 -14.80 -21.67 3.35
N ASP A 154 -14.12 -20.52 3.26
CA ASP A 154 -14.26 -19.53 2.20
C ASP A 154 -12.92 -19.31 1.46
N ALA A 155 -12.19 -20.37 1.16
CA ALA A 155 -10.97 -20.30 0.36
C ALA A 155 -11.31 -20.25 -1.14
N TYR A 156 -10.61 -19.37 -1.88
CA TYR A 156 -10.73 -19.32 -3.35
C TYR A 156 -9.90 -20.40 -4.02
N GLY A 157 -10.23 -20.68 -5.30
CA GLY A 157 -9.60 -21.76 -6.05
C GLY A 157 -8.16 -21.48 -6.51
N ASP A 158 -7.68 -20.25 -6.37
CA ASP A 158 -6.31 -19.85 -6.70
C ASP A 158 -5.40 -19.81 -5.45
N GLN A 159 -5.91 -19.28 -4.34
CA GLN A 159 -5.15 -19.11 -3.10
C GLN A 159 -6.07 -19.02 -1.90
N CYS A 160 -5.66 -19.60 -0.78
CA CYS A 160 -6.35 -19.40 0.50
C CYS A 160 -5.94 -18.08 1.14
N GLU A 161 -6.87 -17.12 1.28
CA GLU A 161 -6.59 -15.81 1.88
C GLU A 161 -6.21 -15.88 3.38
N ARG A 162 -6.55 -16.99 4.06
CA ARG A 162 -6.23 -17.19 5.48
C ARG A 162 -4.82 -17.72 5.71
N CYS A 163 -4.40 -18.76 5.00
CA CYS A 163 -3.08 -19.38 5.19
C CYS A 163 -2.06 -19.03 4.10
N GLY A 164 -2.48 -18.33 3.03
CA GLY A 164 -1.61 -17.86 1.95
C GLY A 164 -1.10 -18.96 1.00
N LYS A 165 -1.58 -20.21 1.14
CA LYS A 165 -1.15 -21.30 0.25
C LYS A 165 -1.87 -21.23 -1.09
N ASP A 166 -1.13 -21.47 -2.18
CA ASP A 166 -1.69 -21.68 -3.50
C ASP A 166 -2.57 -22.94 -3.49
N LEU A 167 -3.68 -22.87 -4.20
CA LEU A 167 -4.67 -23.95 -4.33
C LEU A 167 -4.97 -24.20 -5.81
N SER A 168 -5.35 -25.44 -6.12
CA SER A 168 -6.08 -25.75 -7.34
C SER A 168 -7.57 -25.77 -7.02
N PRO A 169 -8.45 -25.30 -7.92
CA PRO A 169 -9.90 -25.43 -7.74
C PRO A 169 -10.36 -26.83 -7.34
N THR A 170 -9.72 -27.86 -7.89
CA THR A 170 -10.04 -29.28 -7.64
C THR A 170 -9.59 -29.80 -6.26
N GLU A 171 -8.76 -29.04 -5.54
CA GLU A 171 -8.33 -29.38 -4.17
C GLU A 171 -9.30 -28.88 -3.09
N LEU A 172 -10.21 -27.94 -3.46
CA LEU A 172 -11.19 -27.40 -2.52
C LEU A 172 -12.16 -28.48 -2.03
N ILE A 173 -12.42 -28.49 -0.74
CA ILE A 173 -13.44 -29.34 -0.12
C ILE A 173 -14.79 -28.61 -0.23
N ASN A 174 -15.85 -29.33 -0.62
CA ASN A 174 -17.18 -28.76 -0.81
C ASN A 174 -17.22 -27.50 -1.71
N PRO A 175 -16.68 -27.57 -2.95
CA PRO A 175 -16.61 -26.44 -3.84
C PRO A 175 -17.99 -25.92 -4.23
N ARG A 176 -18.12 -24.60 -4.33
CA ARG A 176 -19.32 -23.89 -4.79
C ARG A 176 -18.95 -22.75 -5.73
N SER A 177 -19.83 -22.49 -6.68
CA SER A 177 -19.70 -21.33 -7.57
C SER A 177 -19.88 -20.03 -6.78
N THR A 178 -19.01 -19.03 -7.02
CA THR A 178 -19.23 -17.67 -6.51
C THR A 178 -20.16 -16.87 -7.42
N VAL A 179 -20.52 -17.43 -8.58
CA VAL A 179 -21.37 -16.81 -9.60
C VAL A 179 -22.85 -17.06 -9.32
N SER A 180 -23.24 -18.36 -9.19
CA SER A 180 -24.63 -18.79 -8.97
C SER A 180 -24.88 -19.28 -7.54
N GLY A 181 -23.82 -19.66 -6.79
CA GLY A 181 -23.94 -20.39 -5.53
C GLY A 181 -24.12 -21.90 -5.71
N ALA A 182 -24.33 -22.38 -6.95
CA ALA A 182 -24.57 -23.78 -7.25
C ALA A 182 -23.33 -24.66 -6.99
N LYS A 183 -23.59 -25.96 -6.80
CA LYS A 183 -22.51 -26.96 -6.76
C LYS A 183 -22.03 -27.21 -8.19
N PRO A 184 -20.74 -26.99 -8.49
CA PRO A 184 -20.20 -27.14 -9.84
C PRO A 184 -20.05 -28.62 -10.22
N VAL A 185 -19.99 -28.88 -11.54
CA VAL A 185 -19.66 -30.17 -12.13
C VAL A 185 -18.32 -30.14 -12.80
N LEU A 186 -17.63 -31.27 -12.94
CA LEU A 186 -16.37 -31.35 -13.70
C LEU A 186 -16.67 -31.49 -15.19
N ARG A 187 -15.97 -30.72 -16.02
CA ARG A 187 -15.95 -30.82 -17.49
C ARG A 187 -14.54 -30.74 -18.02
N GLU A 188 -14.27 -31.48 -19.08
CA GLU A 188 -13.01 -31.42 -19.79
C GLU A 188 -12.82 -30.07 -20.52
N THR A 189 -11.63 -29.51 -20.41
CA THR A 189 -11.21 -28.36 -21.19
C THR A 189 -9.71 -28.46 -21.51
N THR A 190 -9.32 -27.94 -22.68
CA THR A 190 -7.93 -27.98 -23.15
C THR A 190 -7.30 -26.59 -23.04
N HIS A 191 -6.11 -26.56 -22.47
CA HIS A 191 -5.32 -25.31 -22.32
C HIS A 191 -3.89 -25.48 -22.79
N TRP A 192 -3.27 -24.37 -23.16
CA TRP A 192 -1.85 -24.27 -23.47
C TRP A 192 -1.06 -23.99 -22.21
N TYR A 193 0.09 -24.66 -22.05
CA TYR A 193 0.96 -24.57 -20.89
C TYR A 193 2.38 -24.21 -21.32
N LEU A 194 2.96 -23.19 -20.67
CA LEU A 194 4.40 -22.94 -20.76
C LEU A 194 5.13 -23.95 -19.85
N PRO A 195 6.00 -24.79 -20.38
CA PRO A 195 6.70 -25.83 -19.62
C PRO A 195 7.86 -25.23 -18.82
N LEU A 196 7.56 -24.56 -17.68
CA LEU A 196 8.56 -23.91 -16.83
C LEU A 196 9.62 -24.86 -16.29
N ASP A 197 9.30 -26.15 -16.15
CA ASP A 197 10.23 -27.22 -15.78
C ASP A 197 11.43 -27.31 -16.72
N LYS A 198 11.24 -27.09 -18.03
CA LYS A 198 12.33 -27.04 -19.00
C LYS A 198 13.21 -25.80 -18.86
N HIS A 199 12.69 -24.73 -18.28
CA HIS A 199 13.42 -23.48 -18.09
C HIS A 199 14.21 -23.44 -16.78
N GLN A 200 13.93 -24.30 -15.80
CA GLN A 200 14.61 -24.29 -14.49
C GLN A 200 16.13 -24.41 -14.64
N GLN A 201 16.60 -25.27 -15.55
CA GLN A 201 18.03 -25.56 -15.74
C GLN A 201 18.87 -24.30 -16.03
N TRP A 202 18.31 -23.30 -16.68
CA TRP A 202 19.02 -22.06 -16.99
C TRP A 202 18.60 -20.89 -16.06
N LEU A 203 17.33 -20.87 -15.56
CA LEU A 203 16.82 -19.83 -14.68
C LEU A 203 17.56 -19.81 -13.34
N GLU A 204 17.75 -20.97 -12.74
CA GLU A 204 18.40 -21.09 -11.44
C GLU A 204 19.83 -20.53 -11.46
N PRO A 205 20.76 -20.97 -12.33
CA PRO A 205 22.10 -20.38 -12.44
C PRO A 205 22.06 -18.89 -12.85
N TRP A 206 21.09 -18.49 -13.66
CA TRP A 206 20.97 -17.08 -14.06
C TRP A 206 20.62 -16.19 -12.85
N ILE A 207 19.68 -16.58 -12.00
CA ILE A 207 19.34 -15.83 -10.78
C ILE A 207 20.52 -15.85 -9.79
N GLU A 208 21.21 -16.98 -9.63
CA GLU A 208 22.40 -17.06 -8.79
C GLU A 208 23.55 -16.17 -9.28
N SER A 209 23.60 -15.85 -10.57
CA SER A 209 24.59 -14.93 -11.15
C SER A 209 24.37 -13.46 -10.80
N HIS A 210 23.26 -13.14 -10.07
CA HIS A 210 22.89 -11.80 -9.64
C HIS A 210 22.92 -11.66 -8.10
N PRO A 211 24.09 -11.73 -7.47
CA PRO A 211 24.20 -11.65 -6.01
C PRO A 211 23.80 -10.28 -5.44
N GLU A 212 23.69 -9.26 -6.30
CA GLU A 212 23.21 -7.91 -5.97
C GLU A 212 21.69 -7.81 -5.83
N TRP A 213 20.94 -8.82 -6.28
CA TRP A 213 19.50 -8.85 -6.08
C TRP A 213 19.16 -9.00 -4.60
N ARG A 214 18.03 -8.45 -4.20
CA ARG A 214 17.59 -8.53 -2.80
C ARG A 214 17.38 -9.97 -2.36
N SER A 215 17.70 -10.26 -1.10
CA SER A 215 17.61 -11.60 -0.52
C SER A 215 16.20 -12.20 -0.53
N ASN A 216 15.14 -11.38 -0.44
CA ASN A 216 13.77 -11.86 -0.57
C ASN A 216 13.47 -12.36 -2.00
N VAL A 217 14.03 -11.72 -3.01
CA VAL A 217 13.88 -12.13 -4.42
C VAL A 217 14.57 -13.47 -4.66
N SER A 218 15.87 -13.54 -4.36
CA SER A 218 16.65 -14.79 -4.54
C SER A 218 16.11 -15.93 -3.67
N GLY A 219 15.71 -15.64 -2.43
CA GLY A 219 15.14 -16.62 -1.51
C GLY A 219 13.80 -17.19 -1.98
N GLN A 220 12.90 -16.36 -2.48
CA GLN A 220 11.62 -16.84 -3.01
C GLN A 220 11.81 -17.65 -4.29
N CYS A 221 12.66 -17.21 -5.20
CA CYS A 221 12.98 -17.98 -6.42
C CYS A 221 13.59 -19.34 -6.06
N LYS A 222 14.55 -19.38 -5.12
CA LYS A 222 15.12 -20.65 -4.64
C LYS A 222 14.07 -21.59 -4.08
N SER A 223 13.12 -21.09 -3.29
CA SER A 223 12.03 -21.91 -2.76
C SER A 223 11.20 -22.57 -3.88
N TRP A 224 10.98 -21.86 -4.98
CA TRP A 224 10.27 -22.41 -6.14
C TRP A 224 11.12 -23.47 -6.88
N PHE A 225 12.42 -23.25 -7.04
CA PHE A 225 13.32 -24.24 -7.65
C PHE A 225 13.45 -25.51 -6.80
N ASP A 226 13.53 -25.37 -5.47
CA ASP A 226 13.60 -26.51 -4.55
C ASP A 226 12.34 -27.40 -4.63
N MET A 227 11.16 -26.80 -4.92
CA MET A 227 9.91 -27.55 -5.16
C MET A 227 9.82 -28.16 -6.57
N GLY A 228 10.69 -27.75 -7.49
CA GLY A 228 10.63 -28.07 -8.91
C GLY A 228 9.55 -27.27 -9.66
N LEU A 229 9.95 -26.57 -10.70
CA LEU A 229 9.03 -25.82 -11.53
C LEU A 229 8.07 -26.77 -12.27
N LYS A 230 6.82 -26.37 -12.44
CA LYS A 230 5.79 -27.11 -13.14
C LYS A 230 5.27 -26.34 -14.35
N PRO A 231 4.80 -27.01 -15.41
CA PRO A 231 4.15 -26.33 -16.53
C PRO A 231 2.99 -25.45 -16.04
N ARG A 232 2.91 -24.21 -16.56
CA ARG A 232 1.92 -23.22 -16.15
C ARG A 232 0.99 -22.87 -17.31
N ALA A 233 -0.32 -22.93 -17.07
CA ALA A 233 -1.30 -22.60 -18.08
C ALA A 233 -1.20 -21.11 -18.48
N VAL A 234 -1.27 -20.84 -19.79
CA VAL A 234 -1.23 -19.49 -20.39
C VAL A 234 -2.57 -19.08 -21.00
N SER A 235 -3.59 -19.90 -20.85
CA SER A 235 -4.95 -19.61 -21.30
C SER A 235 -5.97 -19.94 -20.22
N ARG A 236 -7.16 -19.35 -20.32
CA ARG A 236 -8.33 -19.57 -19.42
C ARG A 236 -9.61 -19.56 -20.21
N ASP A 237 -10.61 -20.31 -19.73
CA ASP A 237 -12.00 -20.24 -20.18
C ASP A 237 -12.66 -19.05 -19.51
N LEU A 238 -12.64 -17.88 -20.14
CA LEU A 238 -13.21 -16.63 -19.66
C LEU A 238 -13.71 -15.80 -20.85
N ASP A 239 -14.71 -14.95 -20.60
CA ASP A 239 -15.28 -14.06 -21.60
C ASP A 239 -14.56 -12.70 -21.72
N TRP A 240 -13.73 -12.36 -20.73
CA TRP A 240 -13.01 -11.08 -20.66
C TRP A 240 -11.51 -11.28 -20.66
N GLY A 241 -10.84 -10.81 -21.71
CA GLY A 241 -9.40 -10.94 -21.94
C GLY A 241 -9.08 -10.88 -23.43
N ILE A 242 -7.82 -11.15 -23.77
CA ILE A 242 -7.38 -11.26 -25.17
C ILE A 242 -7.68 -12.67 -25.66
N PRO A 243 -8.49 -12.85 -26.72
CA PRO A 243 -8.74 -14.16 -27.29
C PRO A 243 -7.45 -14.89 -27.66
N VAL A 244 -7.37 -16.18 -27.35
CA VAL A 244 -6.23 -17.02 -27.76
C VAL A 244 -6.20 -17.09 -29.29
N PRO A 245 -5.09 -16.66 -29.96
CA PRO A 245 -5.10 -16.38 -31.40
C PRO A 245 -4.75 -17.60 -32.26
N VAL A 246 -5.24 -18.80 -31.90
CA VAL A 246 -5.02 -20.05 -32.65
C VAL A 246 -6.33 -20.80 -32.90
N GLU A 247 -6.37 -21.67 -33.89
CA GLU A 247 -7.53 -22.48 -34.23
C GLU A 247 -7.88 -23.44 -33.11
N GLY A 248 -9.18 -23.66 -32.84
CA GLY A 248 -9.67 -24.53 -31.76
C GLY A 248 -9.62 -23.89 -30.36
N ALA A 249 -9.40 -22.58 -30.29
CA ALA A 249 -9.33 -21.84 -29.02
C ALA A 249 -10.59 -21.00 -28.72
N GLU A 250 -11.73 -21.34 -29.34
CA GLU A 250 -12.99 -20.61 -29.14
C GLU A 250 -13.42 -20.60 -27.67
N GLY A 251 -13.81 -19.42 -27.17
CA GLY A 251 -14.20 -19.23 -25.75
C GLY A 251 -13.03 -19.18 -24.78
N LYS A 252 -11.79 -19.07 -25.28
CA LYS A 252 -10.59 -18.99 -24.44
C LYS A 252 -9.87 -17.67 -24.63
N VAL A 253 -9.34 -17.15 -23.52
CA VAL A 253 -8.51 -15.94 -23.50
C VAL A 253 -7.11 -16.23 -22.95
N LEU A 254 -6.17 -15.36 -23.25
CA LEU A 254 -4.85 -15.38 -22.62
C LEU A 254 -5.01 -15.21 -21.10
N TYR A 255 -4.27 -15.99 -20.34
CA TYR A 255 -4.27 -15.85 -18.88
C TYR A 255 -3.63 -14.52 -18.48
N VAL A 256 -4.24 -13.80 -17.55
CA VAL A 256 -3.79 -12.47 -17.14
C VAL A 256 -2.31 -12.42 -16.74
N TRP A 257 -1.79 -13.45 -16.13
CA TRP A 257 -0.37 -13.53 -15.74
C TRP A 257 0.59 -13.83 -16.90
N PHE A 258 0.06 -14.19 -18.06
CA PHE A 258 0.80 -14.28 -19.31
C PHE A 258 0.74 -12.95 -20.08
N ASP A 259 -0.43 -12.34 -20.17
CA ASP A 259 -0.61 -11.13 -20.97
C ASP A 259 -0.15 -9.84 -20.26
N ALA A 260 -0.37 -9.71 -18.95
CA ALA A 260 -0.03 -8.50 -18.20
C ALA A 260 1.45 -8.07 -18.32
N PRO A 261 2.46 -8.96 -18.14
CA PRO A 261 3.86 -8.53 -18.31
C PRO A 261 4.22 -8.14 -19.76
N ILE A 262 3.51 -8.66 -20.77
CA ILE A 262 3.64 -8.19 -22.15
C ILE A 262 3.17 -6.73 -22.28
N GLY A 263 2.34 -6.25 -21.34
CA GLY A 263 1.93 -4.86 -21.21
C GLY A 263 3.11 -3.88 -21.18
N TYR A 264 4.23 -4.25 -20.56
CA TYR A 264 5.43 -3.41 -20.56
C TYR A 264 5.98 -3.22 -21.99
N ILE A 265 6.00 -4.28 -22.78
CA ILE A 265 6.45 -4.22 -24.18
C ILE A 265 5.50 -3.37 -25.01
N SER A 266 4.18 -3.61 -24.88
CA SER A 266 3.17 -2.89 -25.63
C SER A 266 3.11 -1.39 -25.28
N ASN A 267 3.28 -1.03 -24.00
CA ASN A 267 3.33 0.35 -23.55
C ASN A 267 4.53 1.09 -24.17
N THR A 268 5.69 0.43 -24.21
CA THR A 268 6.87 0.98 -24.86
C THR A 268 6.63 1.19 -26.37
N LYS A 269 5.99 0.20 -27.03
CA LYS A 269 5.68 0.27 -28.47
C LYS A 269 4.62 1.33 -28.78
N GLU A 270 3.67 1.55 -27.87
CA GLU A 270 2.68 2.62 -27.99
C GLU A 270 3.32 4.01 -27.93
N LEU A 271 4.28 4.20 -27.01
CA LEU A 271 5.02 5.44 -26.84
C LEU A 271 6.03 5.68 -27.97
N LEU A 272 6.74 4.65 -28.38
CA LEU A 272 7.87 4.70 -29.33
C LEU A 272 7.68 3.67 -30.48
N PRO A 273 6.71 3.86 -31.39
CA PRO A 273 6.34 2.86 -32.40
C PRO A 273 7.52 2.40 -33.28
N ASP A 274 8.43 3.32 -33.59
CA ASP A 274 9.54 3.08 -34.52
C ASP A 274 10.85 2.65 -33.86
N SER A 275 10.95 2.78 -32.51
CA SER A 275 12.22 2.55 -31.79
C SER A 275 12.09 1.72 -30.52
N TRP A 276 10.91 1.17 -30.22
CA TRP A 276 10.67 0.34 -29.01
C TRP A 276 11.60 -0.84 -28.89
N GLU A 277 12.02 -1.47 -30.01
CA GLU A 277 12.92 -2.61 -30.03
C GLU A 277 14.29 -2.27 -29.45
N THR A 278 14.75 -1.04 -29.61
CA THR A 278 16.00 -0.56 -29.01
C THR A 278 15.99 -0.67 -27.48
N TRP A 279 14.82 -0.53 -26.89
CA TRP A 279 14.63 -0.64 -25.42
C TRP A 279 14.48 -2.07 -24.94
N TRP A 280 13.93 -2.95 -25.76
CA TRP A 280 13.60 -4.32 -25.35
C TRP A 280 14.53 -5.40 -25.91
N LYS A 281 15.29 -5.09 -26.97
CA LYS A 281 16.10 -6.10 -27.67
C LYS A 281 17.61 -5.75 -27.72
N SER A 282 17.99 -4.53 -27.37
CA SER A 282 19.39 -4.12 -27.38
C SER A 282 20.09 -4.50 -26.06
N PRO A 283 21.26 -5.15 -26.10
CA PRO A 283 22.06 -5.45 -24.90
C PRO A 283 22.61 -4.18 -24.21
N ASP A 284 22.54 -3.01 -24.86
CA ASP A 284 22.91 -1.70 -24.31
C ASP A 284 21.83 -1.13 -23.37
N THR A 285 20.68 -1.81 -23.22
CA THR A 285 19.58 -1.40 -22.36
C THR A 285 19.63 -2.16 -21.03
N ARG A 286 19.59 -1.43 -19.94
CA ARG A 286 19.39 -1.95 -18.59
C ARG A 286 17.91 -2.04 -18.30
N LEU A 287 17.36 -3.24 -18.10
CA LEU A 287 15.94 -3.45 -17.74
C LEU A 287 15.82 -3.64 -16.24
N ILE A 288 14.96 -2.83 -15.59
CA ILE A 288 14.70 -2.89 -14.15
C ILE A 288 13.19 -2.95 -13.91
N HIS A 289 12.75 -3.96 -13.15
CA HIS A 289 11.36 -4.13 -12.75
C HIS A 289 11.15 -3.78 -11.27
N PHE A 290 10.43 -2.69 -10.97
CA PHE A 290 9.99 -2.39 -9.60
C PHE A 290 8.66 -3.08 -9.31
N ILE A 291 8.63 -3.90 -8.27
CA ILE A 291 7.49 -4.77 -7.94
C ILE A 291 7.27 -4.90 -6.43
N GLY A 292 6.10 -5.39 -6.03
CA GLY A 292 5.88 -5.96 -4.69
C GLY A 292 6.30 -7.42 -4.64
N LYS A 293 6.56 -7.96 -3.45
CA LYS A 293 7.02 -9.36 -3.25
C LYS A 293 6.08 -10.42 -3.84
N ASP A 294 4.80 -10.12 -3.93
CA ASP A 294 3.78 -10.98 -4.52
C ASP A 294 3.97 -11.21 -6.03
N ASN A 295 4.74 -10.33 -6.69
CA ASN A 295 5.03 -10.41 -8.12
C ASN A 295 6.41 -11.01 -8.45
N ILE A 296 7.20 -11.47 -7.47
CA ILE A 296 8.56 -11.98 -7.68
C ILE A 296 8.56 -13.14 -8.67
N VAL A 297 7.70 -14.14 -8.48
CA VAL A 297 7.66 -15.33 -9.34
C VAL A 297 7.38 -14.96 -10.80
N PHE A 298 6.49 -13.98 -11.01
CA PHE A 298 6.14 -13.56 -12.37
C PHE A 298 7.26 -12.81 -13.07
N HIS A 299 7.99 -11.94 -12.37
CA HIS A 299 9.06 -11.11 -12.95
C HIS A 299 10.43 -11.76 -12.93
N CYS A 300 10.65 -12.77 -12.10
CA CYS A 300 11.94 -13.45 -12.00
C CYS A 300 11.95 -14.86 -12.62
N ILE A 301 10.79 -15.50 -12.79
CA ILE A 301 10.69 -16.87 -13.34
C ILE A 301 9.84 -16.89 -14.61
N VAL A 302 8.56 -16.50 -14.53
CA VAL A 302 7.60 -16.69 -15.64
C VAL A 302 7.94 -15.77 -16.82
N PHE A 303 8.03 -14.46 -16.58
CA PHE A 303 8.31 -13.50 -17.65
C PHE A 303 9.70 -13.68 -18.28
N PRO A 304 10.80 -13.89 -17.52
CA PRO A 304 12.08 -14.27 -18.10
C PRO A 304 12.04 -15.54 -18.94
N ALA A 305 11.27 -16.57 -18.51
CA ALA A 305 11.07 -17.77 -19.31
C ALA A 305 10.38 -17.47 -20.64
N MET A 306 9.35 -16.62 -20.63
CA MET A 306 8.65 -16.16 -21.84
C MET A 306 9.60 -15.40 -22.79
N LEU A 307 10.35 -14.42 -22.26
CA LEU A 307 11.30 -13.62 -23.02
C LEU A 307 12.41 -14.47 -23.65
N LYS A 308 12.92 -15.45 -22.88
CA LYS A 308 13.95 -16.39 -23.35
C LYS A 308 13.44 -17.36 -24.40
N ALA A 309 12.22 -17.86 -24.26
CA ALA A 309 11.56 -18.72 -25.24
C ALA A 309 11.31 -17.97 -26.57
N GLU A 310 10.87 -16.71 -26.48
CA GLU A 310 10.76 -15.85 -27.67
C GLU A 310 12.14 -15.60 -28.32
N GLY A 311 13.18 -15.34 -27.52
CA GLY A 311 14.59 -15.39 -27.91
C GLY A 311 15.22 -14.09 -28.39
N SER A 312 14.45 -13.02 -28.64
CA SER A 312 14.97 -11.73 -29.12
C SER A 312 15.04 -10.66 -28.03
N TYR A 313 14.40 -10.87 -26.88
CA TYR A 313 14.31 -9.89 -25.80
C TYR A 313 15.47 -9.98 -24.81
N ILE A 314 15.80 -8.83 -24.19
CA ILE A 314 16.73 -8.80 -23.04
C ILE A 314 16.04 -9.31 -21.78
N LEU A 315 16.84 -9.77 -20.83
CA LEU A 315 16.38 -10.18 -19.50
C LEU A 315 16.59 -9.04 -18.48
N PRO A 316 15.87 -9.03 -17.35
CA PRO A 316 16.05 -8.03 -16.29
C PRO A 316 17.48 -8.03 -15.73
N ASP A 317 18.08 -6.84 -15.56
CA ASP A 317 19.34 -6.65 -14.85
C ASP A 317 19.11 -6.62 -13.32
N ASN A 318 17.96 -6.08 -12.88
CA ASN A 318 17.56 -6.12 -11.48
C ASN A 318 16.04 -6.09 -11.31
N VAL A 319 15.57 -6.67 -10.20
CA VAL A 319 14.15 -6.70 -9.82
C VAL A 319 14.02 -6.26 -8.35
N PRO A 320 14.04 -4.94 -8.07
CA PRO A 320 13.85 -4.42 -6.72
C PRO A 320 12.42 -4.72 -6.23
N ALA A 321 12.25 -5.77 -5.43
CA ALA A 321 10.97 -6.15 -4.83
C ALA A 321 10.90 -5.69 -3.38
N ASN A 322 9.85 -4.95 -3.03
CA ASN A 322 9.57 -4.52 -1.68
C ASN A 322 8.60 -5.48 -0.97
N GLU A 323 8.72 -5.56 0.35
CA GLU A 323 7.80 -6.22 1.26
C GLU A 323 6.49 -5.43 1.40
N PHE A 324 5.59 -5.81 2.32
CA PHE A 324 4.32 -5.12 2.50
C PHE A 324 4.41 -3.96 3.49
N LEU A 325 3.62 -2.92 3.22
CA LEU A 325 3.34 -1.85 4.17
C LEU A 325 2.00 -2.15 4.87
N ASN A 326 2.01 -2.11 6.20
CA ASN A 326 0.82 -2.19 7.02
C ASN A 326 0.28 -0.77 7.30
N LEU A 327 -0.96 -0.68 7.78
CA LEU A 327 -1.63 0.55 8.21
C LEU A 327 -2.15 0.37 9.63
N GLU A 328 -1.69 1.21 10.56
CA GLU A 328 -2.06 1.13 11.99
C GLU A 328 -1.96 -0.32 12.50
N ASP A 329 -0.78 -0.93 12.30
CA ASP A 329 -0.43 -2.31 12.69
C ASP A 329 -1.26 -3.41 12.03
N ASN A 330 -2.13 -3.09 11.08
CA ASN A 330 -2.96 -4.03 10.36
C ASN A 330 -2.58 -4.13 8.88
N LYS A 331 -2.73 -5.33 8.31
CA LYS A 331 -2.52 -5.53 6.87
C LYS A 331 -3.53 -4.70 6.07
N ILE A 332 -3.03 -3.90 5.13
CA ILE A 332 -3.88 -3.17 4.17
C ILE A 332 -4.73 -4.17 3.38
N SER A 333 -6.02 -3.85 3.21
CA SER A 333 -6.97 -4.74 2.54
C SER A 333 -7.98 -3.94 1.72
N THR A 334 -7.92 -4.11 0.41
CA THR A 334 -8.86 -3.49 -0.53
C THR A 334 -10.28 -4.00 -0.36
N SER A 335 -10.46 -5.31 -0.11
CA SER A 335 -11.78 -5.94 0.08
C SER A 335 -12.49 -5.45 1.34
N ARG A 336 -11.75 -5.10 2.38
CA ARG A 336 -12.25 -4.55 3.65
C ARG A 336 -12.21 -3.03 3.71
N ASN A 337 -11.82 -2.37 2.63
CA ASN A 337 -11.59 -0.92 2.57
C ASN A 337 -10.62 -0.38 3.65
N TRP A 338 -9.76 -1.25 4.23
CA TRP A 338 -8.76 -0.87 5.21
C TRP A 338 -7.51 -0.39 4.48
N ALA A 339 -7.52 0.87 4.08
CA ALA A 339 -6.46 1.47 3.28
C ALA A 339 -6.50 3.01 3.39
N VAL A 340 -5.37 3.66 3.09
CA VAL A 340 -5.33 5.09 2.75
C VAL A 340 -5.22 5.16 1.22
N TRP A 341 -6.31 5.59 0.59
CA TRP A 341 -6.41 5.70 -0.86
C TRP A 341 -5.76 6.99 -1.35
N LEU A 342 -5.00 6.92 -2.45
CA LEU A 342 -4.27 8.08 -2.97
C LEU A 342 -5.19 9.23 -3.37
N HIS A 343 -6.27 8.94 -4.10
CA HIS A 343 -7.23 9.96 -4.53
C HIS A 343 -7.94 10.65 -3.35
N GLU A 344 -8.19 9.95 -2.24
CA GLU A 344 -8.74 10.54 -1.02
C GLU A 344 -7.69 11.38 -0.29
N TYR A 345 -6.46 10.85 -0.18
CA TYR A 345 -5.36 11.59 0.43
C TYR A 345 -5.11 12.95 -0.25
N LEU A 346 -5.15 12.98 -1.58
CA LEU A 346 -4.94 14.23 -2.34
C LEU A 346 -6.03 15.28 -2.08
N VAL A 347 -7.23 14.85 -1.73
CA VAL A 347 -8.35 15.73 -1.32
C VAL A 347 -8.18 16.18 0.13
N ASP A 348 -7.84 15.27 1.04
CA ASP A 348 -7.72 15.55 2.48
C ASP A 348 -6.48 16.38 2.83
N PHE A 349 -5.39 16.24 2.06
CA PHE A 349 -4.10 16.91 2.26
C PHE A 349 -3.62 17.65 1.01
N PRO A 350 -4.35 18.68 0.53
CA PRO A 350 -3.99 19.41 -0.67
C PRO A 350 -2.60 20.04 -0.55
N GLY A 351 -1.76 19.89 -1.57
CA GLY A 351 -0.41 20.45 -1.59
C GLY A 351 0.61 19.72 -0.70
N LYS A 352 0.25 18.57 -0.12
CA LYS A 352 1.14 17.77 0.76
C LYS A 352 1.58 16.45 0.14
N GLN A 353 1.67 16.39 -1.20
CA GLN A 353 2.17 15.22 -1.93
C GLN A 353 3.54 14.78 -1.43
N ASP A 354 4.47 15.72 -1.28
CA ASP A 354 5.83 15.45 -0.85
C ASP A 354 5.92 15.00 0.61
N VAL A 355 4.99 15.40 1.46
CA VAL A 355 4.92 14.89 2.84
C VAL A 355 4.65 13.39 2.82
N LEU A 356 3.67 12.94 2.03
CA LEU A 356 3.39 11.52 1.89
C LEU A 356 4.57 10.78 1.24
N ARG A 357 5.16 11.32 0.18
CA ARG A 357 6.36 10.75 -0.46
C ARG A 357 7.49 10.56 0.54
N TYR A 358 7.76 11.58 1.37
CA TYR A 358 8.77 11.53 2.42
C TYR A 358 8.53 10.40 3.43
N VAL A 359 7.30 10.32 3.95
CA VAL A 359 6.94 9.33 4.97
C VAL A 359 6.94 7.91 4.39
N LEU A 360 6.43 7.72 3.18
CA LEU A 360 6.44 6.42 2.51
C LEU A 360 7.86 5.95 2.20
N THR A 361 8.76 6.86 1.81
CA THR A 361 10.18 6.54 1.60
C THR A 361 10.87 6.20 2.91
N ALA A 362 10.63 6.98 3.98
CA ALA A 362 11.20 6.72 5.30
C ALA A 362 10.72 5.39 5.91
N ASN A 363 9.51 4.96 5.55
CA ASN A 363 8.90 3.69 5.96
C ASN A 363 8.90 2.65 4.85
N ALA A 364 9.71 2.82 3.78
CA ALA A 364 9.76 1.87 2.69
C ALA A 364 10.05 0.45 3.19
N PRO A 365 9.25 -0.54 2.80
CA PRO A 365 9.41 -1.92 3.26
C PRO A 365 10.47 -2.67 2.42
N GLU A 366 11.69 -2.14 2.39
CA GLU A 366 12.76 -2.62 1.49
C GLU A 366 13.28 -4.03 1.83
N THR A 367 13.30 -4.41 3.11
CA THR A 367 13.89 -5.68 3.58
C THR A 367 12.97 -6.50 4.47
N LYS A 368 11.91 -5.90 4.99
CA LYS A 368 10.87 -6.52 5.82
C LYS A 368 9.60 -5.70 5.75
N ASP A 369 8.48 -6.30 6.09
CA ASP A 369 7.22 -5.58 6.26
C ASP A 369 7.41 -4.39 7.21
N ASN A 370 6.78 -3.28 6.89
CA ASN A 370 6.84 -2.06 7.70
C ASN A 370 5.42 -1.53 7.95
N ASN A 371 5.30 -0.47 8.73
CA ASN A 371 4.03 0.07 9.17
C ASN A 371 3.95 1.57 8.87
N PHE A 372 2.78 2.02 8.43
CA PHE A 372 2.40 3.42 8.34
C PHE A 372 1.44 3.73 9.47
N THR A 373 1.70 4.79 10.21
CA THR A 373 0.74 5.36 11.18
C THR A 373 0.56 6.84 10.94
N TRP A 374 -0.62 7.35 11.19
CA TRP A 374 -0.90 8.78 11.10
C TRP A 374 -0.09 9.60 12.11
N ALA A 375 0.22 9.00 13.27
CA ALA A 375 1.11 9.61 14.26
C ALA A 375 2.54 9.80 13.73
N ASP A 376 3.12 8.77 13.06
CA ASP A 376 4.45 8.86 12.42
C ASP A 376 4.42 9.85 11.25
N PHE A 377 3.35 9.88 10.45
CA PHE A 377 3.15 10.84 9.37
C PHE A 377 3.25 12.28 9.87
N GLN A 378 2.52 12.63 10.92
CA GLN A 378 2.58 13.96 11.55
C GLN A 378 3.97 14.24 12.15
N ALA A 379 4.51 13.27 12.89
CA ALA A 379 5.80 13.42 13.56
C ALA A 379 6.93 13.69 12.55
N ARG A 380 6.98 12.97 11.43
CA ARG A 380 7.99 13.18 10.39
C ARG A 380 7.83 14.51 9.69
N ASN A 381 6.59 14.92 9.37
CA ASN A 381 6.38 16.25 8.82
C ASN A 381 6.85 17.33 9.79
N ASN A 382 6.37 17.30 11.04
CA ASN A 382 6.59 18.39 11.98
C ASN A 382 8.05 18.44 12.50
N ASN A 383 8.66 17.28 12.75
CA ASN A 383 9.99 17.20 13.37
C ASN A 383 11.14 17.10 12.36
N GLU A 384 10.90 16.63 11.12
CA GLU A 384 11.95 16.47 10.12
C GLU A 384 11.79 17.49 8.98
N LEU A 385 10.66 17.54 8.28
CA LEU A 385 10.46 18.46 7.17
C LEU A 385 10.33 19.91 7.66
N VAL A 386 9.53 20.19 8.68
CA VAL A 386 9.37 21.56 9.20
C VAL A 386 10.55 21.96 10.08
N ALA A 387 10.88 21.16 11.12
CA ALA A 387 11.84 21.58 12.15
C ALA A 387 13.30 21.44 11.74
N VAL A 388 13.64 20.60 10.73
CA VAL A 388 15.02 20.45 10.26
C VAL A 388 15.18 21.09 8.89
N TYR A 389 14.51 20.58 7.85
CA TYR A 389 14.69 21.06 6.48
C TYR A 389 14.14 22.48 6.32
N GLY A 390 12.87 22.70 6.59
CA GLY A 390 12.22 24.00 6.47
C GLY A 390 12.83 25.08 7.36
N ASN A 391 13.23 24.71 8.59
CA ASN A 391 13.89 25.64 9.52
C ASN A 391 15.23 26.13 8.97
N PHE A 392 16.07 25.25 8.44
CA PHE A 392 17.35 25.64 7.85
C PHE A 392 17.13 26.60 6.67
N VAL A 393 16.28 26.22 5.72
CA VAL A 393 15.96 27.04 4.54
C VAL A 393 15.44 28.41 4.97
N ASN A 394 14.45 28.44 5.85
CA ASN A 394 13.86 29.70 6.31
C ASN A 394 14.89 30.60 7.01
N ARG A 395 15.74 30.04 7.88
CA ARG A 395 16.78 30.81 8.56
C ARG A 395 17.79 31.42 7.59
N ALA A 396 18.29 30.63 6.63
CA ALA A 396 19.24 31.10 5.63
C ALA A 396 18.63 32.24 4.79
N LEU A 397 17.42 32.08 4.30
CA LEU A 397 16.74 33.08 3.48
C LEU A 397 16.36 34.33 4.27
N GLN A 398 15.82 34.19 5.49
CA GLN A 398 15.42 35.32 6.33
C GLN A 398 16.63 36.17 6.78
N LEU A 399 17.76 35.53 7.11
CA LEU A 399 18.99 36.28 7.45
C LEU A 399 19.56 37.00 6.23
N THR A 400 19.51 36.39 5.06
CA THR A 400 19.91 37.03 3.79
C THR A 400 19.01 38.21 3.47
N GLN A 401 17.70 38.07 3.63
CA GLN A 401 16.73 39.16 3.44
C GLN A 401 17.01 40.30 4.39
N LYS A 402 17.29 39.98 5.67
CA LYS A 402 17.49 40.97 6.72
C LYS A 402 18.78 41.75 6.57
N TYR A 403 19.89 41.11 6.23
CA TYR A 403 21.20 41.73 6.25
C TYR A 403 21.71 42.19 4.89
N TYR A 404 21.20 41.59 3.81
CA TYR A 404 21.65 41.87 2.42
C TYR A 404 20.47 42.09 1.45
N GLU A 405 19.29 42.49 1.95
CA GLU A 405 18.09 42.84 1.15
C GLU A 405 17.67 41.73 0.17
N GLY A 406 17.94 40.48 0.56
CA GLY A 406 17.66 39.33 -0.28
C GLY A 406 18.64 39.09 -1.43
N ARG A 407 19.78 39.76 -1.46
CA ARG A 407 20.86 39.52 -2.42
C ARG A 407 21.84 38.48 -1.93
N VAL A 408 22.18 37.53 -2.79
CA VAL A 408 23.23 36.55 -2.49
C VAL A 408 24.56 37.28 -2.21
N PRO A 409 25.15 37.13 -1.01
CA PRO A 409 26.39 37.84 -0.66
C PRO A 409 27.57 37.27 -1.45
N THR A 410 28.70 37.99 -1.42
CA THR A 410 29.97 37.49 -1.95
C THR A 410 30.63 36.54 -0.94
N CYS A 411 31.31 35.51 -1.45
CA CYS A 411 32.18 34.66 -0.63
C CYS A 411 33.53 35.36 -0.37
N GLY A 412 33.88 35.50 0.88
CA GLY A 412 35.22 35.96 1.29
C GLY A 412 36.17 34.80 1.55
N GLU A 413 37.22 35.06 2.38
CA GLU A 413 38.16 34.01 2.77
C GLU A 413 37.46 32.91 3.60
N LEU A 414 37.73 31.64 3.26
CA LEU A 414 37.20 30.50 3.97
C LEU A 414 38.02 30.14 5.20
N THR A 415 37.38 30.00 6.34
CA THR A 415 37.98 29.47 7.56
C THR A 415 38.16 27.95 7.48
N GLU A 416 38.86 27.38 8.45
CA GLU A 416 39.00 25.92 8.57
C GLU A 416 37.64 25.25 8.78
N THR A 417 36.77 25.86 9.60
CA THR A 417 35.38 25.37 9.80
C THR A 417 34.57 25.38 8.52
N ASP A 418 34.69 26.40 7.67
CA ASP A 418 34.00 26.45 6.39
C ASP A 418 34.46 25.34 5.47
N ARG A 419 35.79 25.12 5.37
CA ARG A 419 36.35 24.04 4.55
C ARG A 419 35.89 22.66 5.04
N ALA A 420 35.90 22.44 6.35
CA ALA A 420 35.42 21.21 6.95
C ALA A 420 33.91 20.97 6.63
N THR A 421 33.09 22.01 6.75
CA THR A 421 31.64 21.93 6.39
C THR A 421 31.44 21.63 4.90
N ILE A 422 32.25 22.26 4.03
CA ILE A 422 32.20 22.00 2.58
C ILE A 422 32.54 20.55 2.28
N GLU A 423 33.57 19.99 2.87
CA GLU A 423 33.95 18.58 2.65
C GLU A 423 32.89 17.63 3.21
N GLU A 424 32.27 17.94 4.36
CA GLU A 424 31.18 17.13 4.94
C GLU A 424 29.99 17.05 3.98
N PHE A 425 29.51 18.18 3.45
CA PHE A 425 28.35 18.13 2.55
C PHE A 425 28.67 17.59 1.16
N ARG A 426 29.90 17.68 0.66
CA ARG A 426 30.35 17.01 -0.56
C ARG A 426 30.29 15.50 -0.43
N GLY A 427 30.63 14.96 0.73
CA GLY A 427 30.56 13.54 1.04
C GLY A 427 29.13 12.98 0.92
N VAL A 428 28.11 13.78 1.20
CA VAL A 428 26.71 13.38 1.11
C VAL A 428 26.36 12.94 -0.31
N LYS A 429 26.84 13.63 -1.36
CA LYS A 429 26.59 13.24 -2.77
C LYS A 429 26.98 11.78 -3.01
N THR A 430 28.22 11.43 -2.69
CA THR A 430 28.78 10.09 -2.94
C THR A 430 27.96 8.99 -2.23
N GLU A 431 27.55 9.26 -0.98
CA GLU A 431 26.80 8.28 -0.21
C GLU A 431 25.35 8.15 -0.71
N VAL A 432 24.66 9.26 -1.03
CA VAL A 432 23.33 9.24 -1.60
C VAL A 432 23.32 8.49 -2.94
N GLU A 433 24.28 8.75 -3.83
CA GLU A 433 24.43 8.03 -5.09
C GLU A 433 24.59 6.51 -4.86
N ARG A 434 25.50 6.13 -3.98
CA ARG A 434 25.76 4.72 -3.65
C ARG A 434 24.49 4.02 -3.14
N LEU A 435 23.70 4.70 -2.32
CA LEU A 435 22.49 4.18 -1.73
C LEU A 435 21.35 4.05 -2.76
N ILE A 436 21.17 5.06 -3.63
CA ILE A 436 20.16 5.01 -4.70
C ILE A 436 20.50 3.88 -5.70
N GLU A 437 21.75 3.77 -6.13
CA GLU A 437 22.19 2.70 -7.04
C GLU A 437 22.06 1.29 -6.43
N ALA A 438 22.09 1.19 -5.11
CA ALA A 438 21.81 -0.04 -4.37
C ALA A 438 20.32 -0.26 -4.06
N PHE A 439 19.42 0.58 -4.58
CA PHE A 439 17.98 0.57 -4.30
C PHE A 439 17.63 0.68 -2.81
N ARG A 440 18.44 1.42 -2.04
CA ARG A 440 18.26 1.71 -0.61
C ARG A 440 17.73 3.14 -0.42
N PHE A 441 16.52 3.38 -0.89
CA PHE A 441 15.94 4.73 -0.94
C PHE A 441 15.67 5.33 0.44
N ARG A 442 15.30 4.50 1.41
CA ARG A 442 15.11 4.90 2.80
C ARG A 442 16.40 5.51 3.38
N ASP A 443 17.51 4.83 3.19
CA ASP A 443 18.81 5.30 3.70
C ASP A 443 19.31 6.51 2.89
N ALA A 444 19.06 6.51 1.57
CA ALA A 444 19.43 7.63 0.69
C ALA A 444 18.70 8.93 1.09
N GLN A 445 17.38 8.86 1.37
CA GLN A 445 16.61 10.01 1.86
C GLN A 445 17.12 10.51 3.22
N LYS A 446 17.44 9.58 4.13
CA LYS A 446 18.01 9.91 5.44
C LYS A 446 19.35 10.62 5.30
N GLU A 447 20.20 10.18 4.36
CA GLU A 447 21.48 10.81 4.08
C GLU A 447 21.31 12.19 3.40
N ALA A 448 20.39 12.34 2.45
CA ALA A 448 20.05 13.64 1.87
C ALA A 448 19.61 14.65 2.95
N MET A 449 18.88 14.22 3.99
CA MET A 449 18.48 15.08 5.12
C MET A 449 19.68 15.58 5.94
N ASN A 450 20.83 14.93 5.87
CA ASN A 450 22.03 15.39 6.56
C ASN A 450 22.52 16.75 6.04
N LEU A 451 22.26 17.09 4.76
CA LEU A 451 22.56 18.44 4.25
C LEU A 451 21.85 19.52 5.07
N ALA A 452 20.60 19.32 5.43
CA ALA A 452 19.85 20.27 6.25
C ALA A 452 20.37 20.30 7.70
N ARG A 453 20.80 19.15 8.24
CA ARG A 453 21.42 19.09 9.59
C ARG A 453 22.76 19.79 9.63
N ILE A 454 23.61 19.57 8.62
CA ILE A 454 24.88 20.26 8.43
C ILE A 454 24.64 21.78 8.38
N GLY A 455 23.68 22.24 7.58
CA GLY A 455 23.33 23.64 7.46
C GLY A 455 22.82 24.26 8.76
N ASN A 456 21.94 23.58 9.50
CA ASN A 456 21.48 24.05 10.80
C ASN A 456 22.63 24.16 11.82
N LYS A 457 23.51 23.16 11.86
CA LYS A 457 24.68 23.15 12.72
C LYS A 457 25.63 24.30 12.36
N TYR A 458 25.96 24.45 11.07
CA TYR A 458 26.83 25.50 10.59
C TYR A 458 26.34 26.91 10.96
N LEU A 459 25.04 27.20 10.74
CA LEU A 459 24.43 28.47 11.16
C LEU A 459 24.42 28.65 12.68
N ALA A 460 24.24 27.58 13.45
CA ALA A 460 24.25 27.65 14.92
C ALA A 460 25.65 27.93 15.46
N ASP A 461 26.66 27.26 14.92
CA ASP A 461 28.05 27.38 15.34
C ASP A 461 28.67 28.74 14.92
N ALA A 462 28.30 29.22 13.71
CA ALA A 462 28.81 30.49 13.17
C ALA A 462 28.09 31.73 13.73
N GLU A 463 26.93 31.61 14.36
CA GLU A 463 26.15 32.68 15.01
C GLU A 463 26.06 33.99 14.21
N PRO A 464 25.66 34.02 12.91
CA PRO A 464 25.74 35.24 12.08
C PRO A 464 24.96 36.44 12.67
N TRP A 465 23.95 36.22 13.50
CA TRP A 465 23.17 37.24 14.19
C TRP A 465 23.97 37.97 15.31
N LYS A 466 25.06 37.37 15.80
CA LYS A 466 26.02 38.01 16.71
C LYS A 466 27.14 38.63 15.94
N VAL A 467 27.73 37.87 15.00
CA VAL A 467 28.94 38.30 14.24
C VAL A 467 28.66 39.49 13.35
N ILE A 468 27.46 39.72 12.85
CA ILE A 468 27.09 40.87 11.99
C ILE A 468 27.43 42.22 12.62
N LYS A 469 27.50 42.32 13.95
CA LYS A 469 27.82 43.56 14.67
C LYS A 469 29.32 43.89 14.72
N THR A 470 30.18 42.88 14.56
CA THR A 470 31.61 42.98 14.70
C THR A 470 32.36 42.71 13.41
N ASP A 471 31.88 41.81 12.58
CA ASP A 471 32.48 41.40 11.33
C ASP A 471 31.39 41.10 10.26
N PRO A 472 30.84 42.13 9.58
CA PRO A 472 29.85 41.96 8.53
C PRO A 472 30.40 41.18 7.31
N ASP A 473 31.69 41.28 7.01
CA ASP A 473 32.28 40.57 5.86
C ASP A 473 32.33 39.05 6.11
N ARG A 474 32.60 38.66 7.35
CA ARG A 474 32.46 37.25 7.74
C ARG A 474 31.05 36.71 7.55
N VAL A 475 30.02 37.50 7.86
CA VAL A 475 28.62 37.11 7.70
C VAL A 475 28.26 36.93 6.23
N LYS A 476 28.86 37.67 5.29
CA LYS A 476 28.69 37.42 3.84
C LYS A 476 29.06 35.99 3.49
N THR A 477 30.25 35.53 3.94
CA THR A 477 30.73 34.17 3.67
C THR A 477 29.82 33.11 4.31
N ILE A 478 29.41 33.32 5.58
CA ILE A 478 28.51 32.39 6.28
C ILE A 478 27.19 32.23 5.52
N LEU A 479 26.56 33.33 5.13
CA LEU A 479 25.27 33.27 4.42
C LEU A 479 25.43 32.81 2.99
N TYR A 480 26.54 33.16 2.29
CA TYR A 480 26.84 32.58 0.98
C TYR A 480 26.85 31.05 1.03
N LEU A 481 27.67 30.47 1.94
CA LEU A 481 27.76 29.01 2.09
C LEU A 481 26.42 28.37 2.51
N SER A 482 25.69 29.04 3.38
CA SER A 482 24.34 28.56 3.78
C SER A 482 23.37 28.52 2.60
N LEU A 483 23.43 29.54 1.72
CA LEU A 483 22.58 29.56 0.50
C LEU A 483 23.04 28.50 -0.51
N GLN A 484 24.34 28.22 -0.64
CA GLN A 484 24.83 27.12 -1.46
C GLN A 484 24.33 25.77 -0.93
N LEU A 485 24.31 25.58 0.41
CA LEU A 485 23.72 24.38 1.02
C LEU A 485 22.20 24.26 0.74
N VAL A 486 21.46 25.38 0.78
CA VAL A 486 20.03 25.41 0.40
C VAL A 486 19.85 25.00 -1.06
N ALA A 487 20.73 25.49 -1.96
CA ALA A 487 20.69 25.09 -3.36
C ALA A 487 21.01 23.59 -3.54
N ASN A 488 21.98 23.06 -2.81
CA ASN A 488 22.29 21.63 -2.80
C ASN A 488 21.11 20.77 -2.29
N LEU A 489 20.36 21.22 -1.27
CA LEU A 489 19.15 20.56 -0.81
C LEU A 489 18.10 20.43 -1.91
N SER A 490 17.93 21.48 -2.74
CA SER A 490 16.95 21.46 -3.85
C SER A 490 17.33 20.42 -4.92
N ILE A 491 18.61 20.11 -5.08
CA ILE A 491 19.08 19.06 -6.01
C ILE A 491 18.93 17.68 -5.37
N ALA A 492 19.44 17.52 -4.14
CA ALA A 492 19.47 16.21 -3.47
C ALA A 492 18.08 15.65 -3.21
N PHE A 493 17.10 16.52 -2.94
CA PHE A 493 15.71 16.12 -2.68
C PHE A 493 14.82 16.06 -3.91
N GLU A 494 15.26 16.52 -5.08
CA GLU A 494 14.45 16.47 -6.31
C GLU A 494 13.90 15.07 -6.63
N PRO A 495 14.66 13.96 -6.48
CA PRO A 495 14.10 12.63 -6.70
C PRO A 495 13.01 12.25 -5.68
N PHE A 496 13.15 12.70 -4.44
CA PHE A 496 12.28 12.32 -3.32
C PHE A 496 11.06 13.23 -3.19
N LEU A 497 11.28 14.55 -3.27
CA LEU A 497 10.32 15.63 -2.99
C LEU A 497 10.28 16.63 -4.15
N PRO A 498 9.76 16.22 -5.33
CA PRO A 498 9.87 17.04 -6.54
C PRO A 498 9.15 18.39 -6.46
N PHE A 499 7.98 18.45 -5.78
CA PHE A 499 7.22 19.70 -5.63
C PHE A 499 7.92 20.69 -4.72
N SER A 500 8.40 20.22 -3.57
CA SER A 500 9.14 21.04 -2.61
C SER A 500 10.47 21.52 -3.18
N SER A 501 11.17 20.65 -3.93
CA SER A 501 12.43 20.99 -4.58
C SER A 501 12.25 22.04 -5.67
N ALA A 502 11.19 21.91 -6.49
CA ALA A 502 10.85 22.92 -7.49
C ALA A 502 10.52 24.27 -6.83
N ARG A 503 9.66 24.27 -5.79
CA ARG A 503 9.33 25.48 -5.03
C ARG A 503 10.56 26.10 -4.37
N LEU A 504 11.47 25.27 -3.82
CA LEU A 504 12.72 25.77 -3.23
C LEU A 504 13.60 26.44 -4.28
N ARG A 505 13.71 25.88 -5.47
CA ARG A 505 14.48 26.53 -6.57
C ARG A 505 13.86 27.87 -6.96
N GLU A 506 12.55 28.00 -7.01
CA GLU A 506 11.88 29.30 -7.22
C GLU A 506 12.26 30.29 -6.12
N MET A 507 12.26 29.88 -4.85
CA MET A 507 12.59 30.73 -3.71
C MET A 507 14.07 31.21 -3.71
N ILE A 508 14.96 30.49 -4.37
CA ILE A 508 16.39 30.84 -4.49
C ILE A 508 16.79 31.31 -5.89
N ALA A 509 15.81 31.56 -6.78
CA ALA A 509 16.03 31.98 -8.17
C ALA A 509 16.99 31.04 -8.95
N MET A 510 16.91 29.72 -8.70
CA MET A 510 17.71 28.69 -9.36
C MET A 510 16.88 28.01 -10.46
N PRO A 511 17.28 28.08 -11.76
CA PRO A 511 16.38 27.69 -12.87
C PRO A 511 16.20 26.19 -13.00
N SER A 512 17.19 25.35 -12.65
CA SER A 512 17.17 23.91 -12.83
C SER A 512 18.01 23.18 -11.78
N ALA A 513 17.67 21.90 -11.55
CA ALA A 513 18.52 20.99 -10.81
C ALA A 513 19.43 20.22 -11.78
N ASP A 514 20.67 20.02 -11.37
CA ASP A 514 21.64 19.19 -12.08
C ASP A 514 22.40 18.37 -11.03
N TRP A 515 22.24 17.05 -11.07
CA TRP A 515 22.85 16.16 -10.08
C TRP A 515 24.38 16.21 -10.10
N GLU A 516 24.97 16.45 -11.27
CA GLU A 516 26.42 16.49 -11.39
C GLU A 516 27.01 17.69 -10.63
N ARG A 517 26.22 18.74 -10.42
CA ARG A 517 26.60 19.91 -9.62
C ARG A 517 26.29 19.77 -8.12
N LEU A 518 25.71 18.68 -7.67
CA LEU A 518 25.50 18.42 -6.24
C LEU A 518 26.87 18.39 -5.52
N GLY A 519 26.99 19.11 -4.42
CA GLY A 519 28.26 19.33 -3.70
C GLY A 519 29.03 20.60 -4.12
N SER A 520 28.53 21.36 -5.11
CA SER A 520 29.15 22.62 -5.53
C SER A 520 28.84 23.77 -4.56
N ILE A 521 29.75 24.73 -4.50
CA ILE A 521 29.62 25.95 -3.70
C ILE A 521 29.43 27.23 -4.55
N ASP A 522 29.08 27.04 -5.80
CA ASP A 522 28.90 28.11 -6.82
C ASP A 522 27.56 27.91 -7.60
N LEU A 523 26.58 27.31 -6.96
CA LEU A 523 25.24 27.10 -7.54
C LEU A 523 24.45 28.41 -7.68
N LEU A 524 24.61 29.31 -6.72
CA LEU A 524 24.01 30.64 -6.72
C LEU A 524 25.08 31.71 -6.85
N GLU A 525 24.91 32.57 -7.87
CA GLU A 525 25.87 33.65 -8.15
C GLU A 525 25.71 34.81 -7.15
N PRO A 526 26.82 35.39 -6.65
CA PRO A 526 26.77 36.60 -5.84
C PRO A 526 26.00 37.74 -6.58
N GLY A 527 25.22 38.48 -5.80
CA GLY A 527 24.37 39.57 -6.34
C GLY A 527 23.02 39.14 -6.87
N THR A 528 22.75 37.83 -7.04
CA THR A 528 21.42 37.34 -7.41
C THR A 528 20.37 37.81 -6.41
N GLN A 529 19.28 38.43 -6.92
CA GLN A 529 18.15 38.85 -6.09
C GLN A 529 17.24 37.67 -5.83
N LEU A 530 17.08 37.28 -4.56
CA LEU A 530 16.17 36.24 -4.13
C LEU A 530 14.76 36.81 -3.94
N PRO A 531 13.69 36.04 -4.26
CA PRO A 531 12.32 36.37 -3.89
C PRO A 531 12.14 36.53 -2.38
N LYS A 532 11.00 37.10 -1.98
CA LYS A 532 10.64 37.17 -0.56
C LYS A 532 10.51 35.75 0.01
N PRO A 533 11.15 35.47 1.16
CA PRO A 533 11.09 34.14 1.76
C PRO A 533 9.66 33.71 2.13
N GLU A 534 9.31 32.48 1.82
CA GLU A 534 8.09 31.79 2.24
C GLU A 534 8.42 30.53 3.03
N LEU A 535 7.45 29.97 3.72
CA LEU A 535 7.63 28.68 4.40
C LEU A 535 7.57 27.57 3.39
N LEU A 536 8.58 26.70 3.36
CA LEU A 536 8.64 25.54 2.47
C LEU A 536 7.69 24.44 2.94
N PHE A 537 7.59 24.23 4.24
CA PHE A 537 6.71 23.23 4.87
C PHE A 537 5.91 23.87 6.01
N GLU A 538 4.69 23.37 6.19
CA GLU A 538 3.79 23.77 7.27
C GLU A 538 3.51 22.57 8.18
N LYS A 539 3.24 22.85 9.46
CA LYS A 539 2.84 21.82 10.41
C LYS A 539 1.51 21.18 10.02
N ILE A 540 1.36 19.94 10.40
CA ILE A 540 0.09 19.21 10.38
C ILE A 540 -0.41 19.22 11.81
N GLU A 541 -1.62 19.74 12.02
CA GLU A 541 -2.25 19.86 13.32
C GLU A 541 -2.98 18.55 13.70
N ASP A 542 -3.26 18.40 15.00
CA ASP A 542 -3.83 17.15 15.56
C ASP A 542 -5.22 16.84 14.99
N GLU A 543 -6.01 17.85 14.67
CA GLU A 543 -7.35 17.70 14.13
C GLU A 543 -7.36 16.98 12.77
N ALA A 544 -6.38 17.27 11.91
CA ALA A 544 -6.25 16.60 10.61
C ALA A 544 -5.94 15.10 10.78
N ILE A 545 -5.13 14.76 11.78
CA ILE A 545 -4.79 13.37 12.10
C ILE A 545 -5.99 12.65 12.73
N GLN A 546 -6.69 13.30 13.68
CA GLN A 546 -7.87 12.72 14.30
C GLN A 546 -8.96 12.40 13.27
N HIS A 547 -9.15 13.28 12.29
CA HIS A 547 -10.08 13.01 11.17
C HIS A 547 -9.75 11.71 10.41
N GLN A 548 -8.48 11.43 10.16
CA GLN A 548 -8.06 10.19 9.48
C GLN A 548 -8.24 8.95 10.36
N LEU A 549 -7.95 9.07 11.65
CA LEU A 549 -8.18 7.99 12.61
C LEU A 549 -9.68 7.67 12.76
N ASP A 550 -10.54 8.69 12.77
CA ASP A 550 -11.98 8.53 12.81
C ASP A 550 -12.53 7.83 11.55
N LYS A 551 -11.98 8.15 10.36
CA LYS A 551 -12.29 7.41 9.10
C LYS A 551 -11.99 5.91 9.25
N LEU A 552 -10.79 5.56 9.72
CA LEU A 552 -10.36 4.18 9.91
C LEU A 552 -11.23 3.46 10.97
N GLU A 553 -11.57 4.13 12.05
CA GLU A 553 -12.45 3.57 13.09
C GLU A 553 -13.86 3.29 12.56
N ASN A 554 -14.39 4.15 11.71
CA ASN A 554 -15.70 3.92 11.05
C ASN A 554 -15.63 2.70 10.11
N ILE A 555 -14.58 2.59 9.29
CA ILE A 555 -14.33 1.42 8.43
C ILE A 555 -14.24 0.13 9.27
N ARG A 556 -13.56 0.17 10.41
CA ARG A 556 -13.47 -0.97 11.33
C ARG A 556 -14.85 -1.40 11.82
N LYS A 557 -15.65 -0.46 12.30
CA LYS A 557 -17.03 -0.73 12.77
C LYS A 557 -17.93 -1.29 11.67
N GLU A 558 -17.82 -0.78 10.45
CA GLU A 558 -18.58 -1.30 9.30
C GLU A 558 -18.18 -2.74 8.96
N ASN A 559 -16.87 -3.04 8.95
CA ASN A 559 -16.37 -4.40 8.72
C ASN A 559 -16.81 -5.37 9.83
N GLU A 560 -16.79 -4.95 11.08
CA GLU A 560 -17.26 -5.76 12.22
C GLU A 560 -18.75 -6.08 12.07
N LYS A 561 -19.58 -5.10 11.71
CA LYS A 561 -21.01 -5.31 11.42
C LYS A 561 -21.23 -6.26 10.24
N ALA A 562 -20.49 -6.08 9.14
CA ALA A 562 -20.61 -6.91 7.94
C ALA A 562 -20.20 -8.38 8.19
N ASN A 563 -19.23 -8.60 9.07
CA ASN A 563 -18.73 -9.94 9.42
C ASN A 563 -19.48 -10.59 10.59
N HIS A 564 -20.42 -9.88 11.20
CA HIS A 564 -21.18 -10.42 12.32
C HIS A 564 -22.08 -11.55 11.83
N LYS A 565 -21.73 -12.79 12.18
CA LYS A 565 -22.59 -13.96 11.98
C LYS A 565 -23.31 -14.24 13.29
N ALA A 566 -24.63 -14.16 13.28
CA ALA A 566 -25.42 -14.60 14.43
C ALA A 566 -25.09 -16.05 14.77
N ASN A 567 -25.03 -16.36 16.06
CA ASN A 567 -24.90 -17.75 16.50
C ASN A 567 -26.07 -18.59 15.97
N PRO A 568 -25.85 -19.88 15.64
CA PRO A 568 -26.93 -20.76 15.24
C PRO A 568 -28.05 -20.74 16.29
N ILE A 569 -29.29 -20.77 15.81
CA ILE A 569 -30.46 -20.93 16.70
C ILE A 569 -30.28 -22.24 17.47
N ARG A 570 -30.47 -22.19 18.77
CA ARG A 570 -30.45 -23.37 19.65
C ARG A 570 -31.62 -24.30 19.33
N GLU A 571 -31.64 -25.48 19.94
CA GLU A 571 -32.74 -26.43 19.82
C GLU A 571 -34.08 -25.75 20.11
N THR A 572 -35.12 -26.12 19.32
CA THR A 572 -36.46 -25.63 19.52
C THR A 572 -37.00 -26.11 20.88
N ILE A 573 -37.58 -25.19 21.62
CA ILE A 573 -38.25 -25.46 22.91
C ILE A 573 -39.78 -25.27 22.72
N ASP A 574 -40.56 -25.95 23.52
CA ASP A 574 -41.99 -25.75 23.58
C ASP A 574 -42.35 -24.44 24.31
N PHE A 575 -43.52 -23.87 23.98
CA PHE A 575 -43.98 -22.64 24.62
C PHE A 575 -44.09 -22.80 26.15
N ALA A 576 -44.48 -23.98 26.63
CA ALA A 576 -44.51 -24.32 28.05
C ALA A 576 -43.11 -24.24 28.75
N ASP A 577 -42.01 -24.34 28.02
CA ASP A 577 -40.69 -24.12 28.55
C ASP A 577 -40.34 -22.64 28.67
N PHE A 578 -40.83 -21.81 27.72
CA PHE A 578 -40.70 -20.35 27.80
C PHE A 578 -41.53 -19.77 28.98
N GLU A 579 -42.76 -20.29 29.22
CA GLU A 579 -43.66 -19.87 30.30
C GLU A 579 -43.04 -20.15 31.69
N LYS A 580 -42.02 -20.99 31.80
CA LYS A 580 -41.28 -21.21 33.05
C LYS A 580 -40.37 -20.07 33.41
N LEU A 581 -40.03 -19.18 32.44
CA LEU A 581 -39.18 -18.02 32.69
C LEU A 581 -40.02 -16.84 33.15
N ASP A 582 -39.78 -16.30 34.31
CA ASP A 582 -40.37 -15.04 34.76
C ASP A 582 -39.45 -13.89 34.40
N ILE A 583 -39.69 -13.27 33.21
CA ILE A 583 -38.91 -12.13 32.71
C ILE A 583 -39.67 -10.86 33.06
N ARG A 584 -39.03 -9.92 33.76
CA ARG A 584 -39.64 -8.69 34.24
C ARG A 584 -38.82 -7.45 33.86
N VAL A 585 -39.48 -6.30 33.89
CA VAL A 585 -38.81 -5.00 33.81
C VAL A 585 -38.71 -4.42 35.24
N GLY A 586 -37.52 -3.98 35.60
CA GLY A 586 -37.30 -3.31 36.87
C GLY A 586 -36.46 -2.03 36.70
N THR A 587 -36.66 -1.09 37.65
CA THR A 587 -35.89 0.15 37.68
C THR A 587 -34.66 -0.03 38.59
N VAL A 588 -33.49 0.31 38.07
CA VAL A 588 -32.23 0.31 38.84
C VAL A 588 -32.26 1.47 39.81
N THR A 589 -32.40 1.16 41.10
CA THR A 589 -32.42 2.19 42.18
C THR A 589 -31.02 2.48 42.71
N ALA A 590 -30.10 1.50 42.67
CA ALA A 590 -28.71 1.67 43.03
C ALA A 590 -27.84 0.74 42.19
N CYS A 591 -26.63 1.17 41.87
CA CYS A 591 -25.60 0.36 41.21
C CYS A 591 -24.24 0.73 41.79
N GLU A 592 -23.42 -0.30 42.11
CA GLU A 592 -22.08 -0.12 42.69
C GLU A 592 -21.11 -1.16 42.18
N ARG A 593 -19.82 -0.83 42.16
CA ARG A 593 -18.74 -1.81 41.87
C ARG A 593 -18.54 -2.77 43.06
N VAL A 594 -18.42 -4.07 42.76
CA VAL A 594 -18.18 -5.06 43.78
C VAL A 594 -16.70 -5.03 44.25
N PRO A 595 -16.39 -4.76 45.55
CA PRO A 595 -15.02 -4.69 46.02
C PRO A 595 -14.22 -5.96 45.67
N LYS A 596 -12.98 -5.80 45.20
CA LYS A 596 -12.06 -6.88 44.78
C LYS A 596 -12.53 -7.75 43.62
N MET A 597 -13.65 -7.44 42.96
CA MET A 597 -14.18 -8.14 41.77
C MET A 597 -14.35 -7.18 40.58
N LYS A 598 -13.26 -6.89 39.86
CA LYS A 598 -13.18 -5.87 38.82
C LYS A 598 -14.21 -5.99 37.67
N LYS A 599 -14.82 -7.16 37.51
CA LYS A 599 -15.78 -7.44 36.42
C LYS A 599 -17.25 -7.33 36.85
N LEU A 600 -17.54 -7.15 38.15
CA LEU A 600 -18.89 -7.24 38.69
C LEU A 600 -19.43 -5.88 39.12
N LEU A 601 -20.71 -5.64 38.75
CA LEU A 601 -21.56 -4.61 39.35
C LEU A 601 -22.66 -5.25 40.17
N ARG A 602 -22.97 -4.66 41.32
CA ARG A 602 -24.10 -4.99 42.20
C ARG A 602 -25.21 -3.98 41.94
N PHE A 603 -26.37 -4.49 41.64
CA PHE A 603 -27.59 -3.71 41.35
C PHE A 603 -28.59 -3.90 42.49
N GLU A 604 -29.30 -2.83 42.84
CA GLU A 604 -30.58 -2.87 43.48
C GLU A 604 -31.66 -2.47 42.48
N ILE A 605 -32.64 -3.34 42.27
CA ILE A 605 -33.68 -3.16 41.25
C ILE A 605 -35.02 -3.20 41.94
N ALA A 606 -35.79 -2.12 41.78
CA ALA A 606 -37.18 -2.06 42.13
C ALA A 606 -37.99 -2.86 41.10
N ASP A 607 -38.56 -4.00 41.50
CA ASP A 607 -39.32 -4.89 40.62
C ASP A 607 -40.86 -4.85 40.85
N GLY A 608 -41.32 -3.88 41.61
CA GLY A 608 -42.74 -3.70 41.92
C GLY A 608 -43.25 -4.61 43.04
N LEU A 609 -42.44 -5.53 43.54
CA LEU A 609 -42.74 -6.42 44.69
C LEU A 609 -41.85 -6.06 45.87
N GLU A 610 -40.53 -6.23 45.68
CA GLU A 610 -39.50 -5.93 46.68
C GLU A 610 -38.27 -5.37 45.92
N ASN A 611 -37.32 -4.76 46.66
CA ASN A 611 -36.04 -4.40 46.09
C ASN A 611 -35.14 -5.66 45.96
N ARG A 612 -34.79 -6.01 44.73
CA ARG A 612 -34.04 -7.19 44.40
C ARG A 612 -32.56 -6.85 44.17
N VAL A 613 -31.67 -7.72 44.69
CA VAL A 613 -30.22 -7.60 44.45
C VAL A 613 -29.81 -8.51 43.29
N ILE A 614 -29.22 -7.93 42.23
CA ILE A 614 -28.66 -8.70 41.12
C ILE A 614 -27.18 -8.31 40.96
N VAL A 615 -26.32 -9.34 40.75
CA VAL A 615 -24.89 -9.16 40.47
C VAL A 615 -24.62 -9.57 39.03
N SER A 616 -24.10 -8.64 38.22
CA SER A 616 -23.85 -8.87 36.80
C SER A 616 -22.41 -8.58 36.40
N GLY A 617 -21.88 -9.34 35.44
CA GLY A 617 -20.49 -9.27 34.92
C GLY A 617 -20.22 -8.15 33.94
N ILE A 618 -20.90 -7.00 34.04
CA ILE A 618 -20.87 -5.94 33.02
C ILE A 618 -20.04 -4.71 33.40
N ALA A 619 -19.27 -4.76 34.48
CA ALA A 619 -18.46 -3.65 34.97
C ALA A 619 -17.32 -3.19 34.04
N GLN A 620 -17.05 -3.93 32.96
CA GLN A 620 -16.12 -3.53 31.91
C GLN A 620 -16.77 -2.68 30.82
N HIS A 621 -18.11 -2.64 30.78
CA HIS A 621 -18.90 -2.00 29.73
C HIS A 621 -19.74 -0.81 30.23
N TYR A 622 -19.96 -0.73 31.55
CA TYR A 622 -20.76 0.33 32.17
C TYR A 622 -20.14 0.83 33.46
N GLU A 623 -20.21 2.15 33.64
CA GLU A 623 -20.04 2.75 34.95
C GLU A 623 -21.36 2.74 35.70
N PRO A 624 -21.36 2.58 37.06
CA PRO A 624 -22.58 2.50 37.89
C PRO A 624 -23.58 3.63 37.62
N GLU A 625 -23.10 4.87 37.47
CA GLU A 625 -23.89 6.08 37.28
C GLU A 625 -24.68 6.06 35.98
N GLN A 626 -24.22 5.32 34.97
CA GLN A 626 -24.89 5.21 33.66
C GLN A 626 -26.14 4.32 33.73
N LEU A 627 -26.29 3.53 34.78
CA LEU A 627 -27.34 2.52 34.92
C LEU A 627 -28.40 2.89 35.96
N VAL A 628 -28.06 3.71 36.97
CA VAL A 628 -29.01 4.17 37.97
C VAL A 628 -30.13 4.99 37.30
N GLY A 629 -31.36 4.68 37.66
CA GLY A 629 -32.57 5.28 37.08
C GLY A 629 -33.04 4.64 35.78
N LYS A 630 -32.28 3.77 35.15
CA LYS A 630 -32.70 3.03 33.94
C LYS A 630 -33.58 1.84 34.29
N GLN A 631 -34.53 1.55 33.38
CA GLN A 631 -35.27 0.30 33.40
C GLN A 631 -34.48 -0.78 32.64
N VAL A 632 -34.44 -1.99 33.21
CA VAL A 632 -33.74 -3.14 32.61
C VAL A 632 -34.64 -4.35 32.64
N CYS A 633 -34.52 -5.21 31.62
CA CYS A 633 -35.16 -6.52 31.61
C CYS A 633 -34.27 -7.52 32.35
N PHE A 634 -34.90 -8.34 33.21
CA PHE A 634 -34.19 -9.36 33.98
C PHE A 634 -35.04 -10.60 34.17
N ILE A 635 -34.39 -11.75 34.39
CA ILE A 635 -35.06 -13.02 34.78
C ILE A 635 -35.18 -13.03 36.31
N ALA A 636 -36.42 -13.08 36.78
CA ALA A 636 -36.75 -12.94 38.22
C ALA A 636 -36.72 -14.25 38.99
N ASN A 637 -37.02 -15.38 38.35
CA ASN A 637 -37.18 -16.68 38.99
C ASN A 637 -35.97 -17.64 38.85
N LEU A 638 -34.77 -17.09 38.63
CA LEU A 638 -33.55 -17.89 38.73
C LEU A 638 -33.21 -18.22 40.19
N ALA A 639 -32.71 -19.43 40.42
CA ALA A 639 -32.21 -19.80 41.71
C ALA A 639 -31.10 -18.84 42.20
N PRO A 640 -31.16 -18.31 43.42
CA PRO A 640 -30.18 -17.38 43.95
C PRO A 640 -28.75 -17.93 43.83
N ARG A 641 -27.82 -17.07 43.31
CA ARG A 641 -26.42 -17.44 43.16
C ARG A 641 -25.54 -16.71 44.19
N THR A 642 -24.86 -17.45 45.03
CA THR A 642 -23.91 -16.88 46.00
C THR A 642 -22.51 -16.80 45.41
N PHE A 643 -21.90 -15.64 45.46
CA PHE A 643 -20.53 -15.37 45.05
C PHE A 643 -19.53 -15.62 46.20
N LYS A 644 -18.23 -15.76 45.84
CA LYS A 644 -17.16 -16.07 46.83
C LYS A 644 -17.03 -15.06 47.97
N ASN A 645 -17.52 -13.85 47.81
CA ASN A 645 -17.52 -12.77 48.82
C ASN A 645 -18.80 -12.72 49.66
N GLY A 646 -19.69 -13.71 49.53
CA GLY A 646 -20.95 -13.79 50.26
C GLY A 646 -22.12 -13.01 49.65
N LEU A 647 -21.90 -12.27 48.56
CA LEU A 647 -23.00 -11.60 47.85
C LEU A 647 -23.90 -12.64 47.16
N VAL A 648 -25.21 -12.42 47.27
CA VAL A 648 -26.23 -13.24 46.62
C VAL A 648 -26.86 -12.45 45.49
N SER A 649 -26.95 -13.05 44.29
CA SER A 649 -27.68 -12.52 43.15
C SER A 649 -29.01 -13.26 43.01
N GLU A 650 -30.11 -12.52 42.98
CA GLU A 650 -31.49 -13.03 42.97
C GLU A 650 -32.14 -12.88 41.58
N GLY A 651 -31.36 -13.00 40.52
CA GLY A 651 -31.81 -12.90 39.14
C GLY A 651 -30.67 -12.66 38.18
N MET A 652 -30.99 -12.40 36.92
CA MET A 652 -30.03 -12.11 35.84
C MET A 652 -30.54 -11.00 34.94
N ILE A 653 -29.79 -9.90 34.85
CA ILE A 653 -30.05 -8.83 33.87
C ILE A 653 -29.80 -9.38 32.46
N LEU A 654 -30.74 -9.14 31.55
CA LEU A 654 -30.61 -9.50 30.14
C LEU A 654 -29.74 -8.47 29.44
N SER A 655 -28.82 -8.96 28.64
CA SER A 655 -27.92 -8.14 27.83
C SER A 655 -27.59 -8.82 26.50
N ALA A 656 -27.36 -7.99 25.48
CA ALA A 656 -26.89 -8.42 24.18
C ALA A 656 -25.39 -8.07 24.04
N LEU A 657 -24.60 -9.02 23.52
CA LEU A 657 -23.19 -8.85 23.22
C LEU A 657 -23.03 -8.57 21.74
N ASN A 658 -22.39 -7.45 21.40
CA ASN A 658 -22.07 -7.09 20.03
C ASN A 658 -20.83 -7.84 19.50
N ALA A 659 -20.62 -7.82 18.20
CA ALA A 659 -19.45 -8.43 17.56
C ALA A 659 -18.10 -7.83 18.00
N ASP A 660 -18.07 -6.56 18.33
CA ASP A 660 -16.90 -5.84 18.86
C ASP A 660 -16.61 -6.13 20.34
N GLY A 661 -17.39 -7.02 20.96
CA GLY A 661 -17.30 -7.32 22.37
C GLY A 661 -17.98 -6.28 23.29
N SER A 662 -18.53 -5.22 22.76
CA SER A 662 -19.35 -4.27 23.55
C SER A 662 -20.66 -4.94 23.95
N LEU A 663 -21.19 -4.55 25.12
CA LEU A 663 -22.39 -5.14 25.68
C LEU A 663 -23.45 -4.06 25.85
N SER A 664 -24.71 -4.38 25.49
CA SER A 664 -25.88 -3.53 25.73
C SER A 664 -26.87 -4.23 26.64
N VAL A 665 -27.30 -3.56 27.71
CA VAL A 665 -28.41 -4.06 28.53
C VAL A 665 -29.73 -3.93 27.77
N ILE A 666 -30.63 -4.92 27.93
CA ILE A 666 -31.95 -4.89 27.31
C ILE A 666 -32.86 -4.02 28.14
N THR A 667 -33.41 -2.99 27.50
CA THR A 667 -34.30 -2.00 28.12
C THR A 667 -35.65 -1.96 27.38
N PRO A 668 -36.76 -1.63 28.02
CA PRO A 668 -38.03 -1.36 27.32
C PRO A 668 -37.89 -0.08 26.48
N ASP A 669 -38.58 -0.01 25.33
CA ASP A 669 -38.62 1.15 24.45
C ASP A 669 -39.33 2.36 25.10
N ARG A 670 -40.24 2.09 25.98
CA ARG A 670 -41.02 3.10 26.74
C ARG A 670 -41.00 2.75 28.20
N GLU A 671 -41.16 3.74 29.04
CA GLU A 671 -41.30 3.54 30.47
C GLU A 671 -42.55 2.68 30.77
N VAL A 672 -42.34 1.62 31.56
CA VAL A 672 -43.39 0.75 32.05
C VAL A 672 -43.33 0.67 33.56
N LEU A 673 -44.39 0.19 34.19
CA LEU A 673 -44.40 0.03 35.66
C LEU A 673 -43.36 -1.06 36.08
N PRO A 674 -42.53 -0.82 37.11
CA PRO A 674 -41.66 -1.83 37.63
C PRO A 674 -42.44 -3.13 38.01
N GLY A 675 -41.90 -4.28 37.62
CA GLY A 675 -42.59 -5.55 37.76
C GLY A 675 -43.43 -5.99 36.57
N SER A 676 -43.55 -5.16 35.53
CA SER A 676 -44.23 -5.58 34.30
C SER A 676 -43.56 -6.82 33.71
N GLU A 677 -44.37 -7.81 33.33
CA GLU A 677 -43.92 -9.06 32.74
C GLU A 677 -43.60 -8.84 31.26
N VAL A 678 -42.54 -9.53 30.77
CA VAL A 678 -42.15 -9.60 29.37
C VAL A 678 -42.63 -10.92 28.83
N SER A 679 -43.57 -10.89 27.86
CA SER A 679 -44.21 -12.05 27.28
C SER A 679 -43.98 -12.16 25.77
#